data_5dad4c71c85c9b15e6ceb649ee450b51
#
_entry.id   5dad4c71c85c9b15e6ceb649ee450b51
#
_cell.length_a   1.000
_cell.length_b   1.000
_cell.length_c   1.000
_cell.angle_alpha   90.00
_cell.angle_beta   90.00
_cell.angle_gamma   90.00
#
_symmetry.space_group_name_H-M   'P 1'
#
loop_
_entity.id
_entity.type
_entity.pdbx_description
1 polymer ?
#
loop_
_entity_poly.entity_id
_entity_poly.type
_entity_poly.pdbx_seq_one_letter_code
_entity_poly.pdbx_strand_id
1 'polypeptide(L)'
;MSAVHQDSRFARVLAGTAACFLIAFLVLLMPHPLGAQEQLDCAGCHEDIKPTSTAHADVGCQDCHSNITTRRHRKTALAKNPSGQICSQCHAEAEKLVSQSVHKMTWGCLDCHGGQHDIRMNSDLTSPTSPFNQVKTCGGCHETDAGLVAGYMESVHGRGLLKSGLVGSASCSDCHGYHAVVSTDSEESPTTFAHSPQMCGNCHQMVLDTWSKDSSHGIAWQAGSVEGPVCTTCHHSHRIDDPIQNEQRLHLPDECGNCHGELYSSYRHTFHGKATNLGMVTSATCADCHTPHSSLPEDDPRSSIHPDNLRESCSACHQGAPDNFFDIDPHNDPTDPNDNAYVYYVYVFMITLLIGVFAFFGIHDLLWLQRSFVGMIRGEFRGLAITREEGPYVRRFPGIYIFMHATVIITFLTLAFTGLPLKFDNAPWAQTMINMIGGLEAARVIHRVAAIGTFGYMAFHLVHLFIRIILKHERGLFWGPDSMVPQWQDVKDMFGNIRYFLYLGPHPQGDRWSYWEKFDYLAVFWGVMIIGLSGLMLWFPETFTVLLPGWTINAAAVIHSDEALLATGFIFVFHFFHTHLRPESFPMDPVVFTGRMPLEKFKEERPREYRRMVEKGTLEGALCAAPTKEEMAWIIVFGFSALSIGLALAVAIFWALLTH
;
A
#
# COMPACT_ATOMS: atom_id res chain seq x y z
N MET A 1 -64.05 -18.82 76.41
CA MET A 1 -64.72 -18.68 77.72
C MET A 1 -64.00 -17.57 78.42
N SER A 2 -64.60 -16.47 78.42
CA SER A 2 -65.18 -15.64 79.47
C SER A 2 -64.18 -15.04 80.42
N ALA A 3 -64.06 -13.72 80.33
CA ALA A 3 -64.42 -12.64 81.25
C ALA A 3 -63.36 -12.46 82.38
N VAL A 4 -62.98 -11.29 82.73
CA VAL A 4 -63.71 -10.21 83.37
C VAL A 4 -62.97 -8.89 83.28
N HIS A 5 -63.75 -7.88 83.06
CA HIS A 5 -63.55 -6.44 83.10
C HIS A 5 -63.20 -5.82 84.46
N GLN A 6 -62.74 -4.56 84.45
CA GLN A 6 -62.62 -3.57 85.53
C GLN A 6 -61.23 -3.55 86.22
N ASP A 7 -60.50 -2.53 86.18
CA ASP A 7 -60.60 -1.15 86.53
C ASP A 7 -59.41 -0.32 85.97
N SER A 8 -59.60 0.62 85.12
CA SER A 8 -58.55 1.40 84.53
C SER A 8 -58.82 2.93 84.51
N ARG A 9 -59.63 3.44 85.36
CA ARG A 9 -59.87 4.89 85.36
C ARG A 9 -59.02 5.73 86.35
N PHE A 10 -58.42 5.12 87.35
CA PHE A 10 -57.60 5.87 88.35
C PHE A 10 -56.14 5.98 88.03
N ALA A 11 -55.55 5.14 87.20
CA ALA A 11 -54.17 5.16 86.81
C ALA A 11 -53.84 6.16 85.70
N ARG A 12 -54.82 6.68 84.96
CA ARG A 12 -54.61 7.60 83.82
C ARG A 12 -54.52 9.07 84.21
N VAL A 13 -54.92 9.49 85.38
CA VAL A 13 -54.88 10.90 85.80
C VAL A 13 -53.52 11.22 86.46
N LEU A 14 -52.85 10.29 87.11
CA LEU A 14 -51.54 10.49 87.71
C LEU A 14 -50.37 10.37 86.69
N ALA A 15 -50.55 9.66 85.61
CA ALA A 15 -49.54 9.58 84.53
C ALA A 15 -49.51 10.84 83.65
N GLY A 16 -50.64 11.54 83.50
CA GLY A 16 -50.72 12.75 82.65
C GLY A 16 -50.06 13.96 83.27
N THR A 17 -50.10 14.10 84.58
CA THR A 17 -49.46 15.24 85.26
C THR A 17 -47.95 15.05 85.40
N ALA A 18 -47.41 13.85 85.56
CA ALA A 18 -45.98 13.56 85.58
C ALA A 18 -45.32 13.75 84.20
N ALA A 19 -46.03 13.42 83.12
CA ALA A 19 -45.56 13.60 81.75
C ALA A 19 -45.45 15.07 81.33
N CYS A 20 -46.41 15.93 81.78
CA CYS A 20 -46.35 17.34 81.50
C CYS A 20 -45.23 18.07 82.26
N PHE A 21 -44.86 17.65 83.47
CA PHE A 21 -43.70 18.17 84.19
C PHE A 21 -42.36 17.69 83.62
N LEU A 22 -42.29 16.46 83.12
CA LEU A 22 -41.07 15.94 82.48
C LEU A 22 -40.81 16.64 81.13
N ILE A 23 -41.88 16.89 80.34
CA ILE A 23 -41.75 17.58 79.05
C ILE A 23 -41.40 19.05 79.27
N ALA A 24 -41.98 19.72 80.27
CA ALA A 24 -41.63 21.10 80.64
C ALA A 24 -40.18 21.19 81.15
N PHE A 25 -39.68 20.19 81.89
CA PHE A 25 -38.31 20.15 82.36
C PHE A 25 -37.29 19.79 81.26
N LEU A 26 -37.67 18.93 80.30
CA LEU A 26 -36.89 18.61 79.13
C LEU A 26 -36.79 19.77 78.13
N VAL A 27 -37.83 20.59 77.98
CA VAL A 27 -37.82 21.80 77.17
C VAL A 27 -36.95 22.90 77.78
N LEU A 28 -36.80 22.94 79.14
CA LEU A 28 -35.91 23.87 79.81
C LEU A 28 -34.43 23.44 79.85
N LEU A 29 -34.12 22.16 79.49
CA LEU A 29 -32.80 21.61 79.34
C LEU A 29 -32.32 21.47 77.88
N MET A 30 -33.11 21.87 76.91
CA MET A 30 -32.58 22.00 75.58
C MET A 30 -31.59 23.18 75.55
N PRO A 31 -30.36 22.95 75.16
CA PRO A 31 -29.43 24.08 74.95
C PRO A 31 -30.09 25.00 73.94
N HIS A 32 -30.34 26.21 74.29
CA HIS A 32 -30.67 27.24 73.33
C HIS A 32 -29.58 27.23 72.28
N PRO A 33 -29.90 27.20 70.97
CA PRO A 33 -28.88 27.37 69.97
C PRO A 33 -28.16 28.72 70.25
N LEU A 34 -26.94 28.55 70.77
CA LEU A 34 -26.00 29.66 70.90
C LEU A 34 -25.84 30.28 69.52
N GLY A 35 -26.40 31.47 69.33
CA GLY A 35 -26.05 32.36 68.26
C GLY A 35 -26.20 31.70 66.86
N ALA A 36 -27.32 31.89 66.19
CA ALA A 36 -27.29 32.00 64.78
C ALA A 36 -26.21 33.05 64.42
N GLN A 37 -25.04 32.57 63.96
CA GLN A 37 -24.06 33.44 63.38
C GLN A 37 -24.79 34.24 62.29
N GLU A 38 -24.89 35.53 62.44
CA GLU A 38 -25.55 36.41 61.48
C GLU A 38 -24.89 36.15 60.11
N GLN A 39 -25.57 35.39 59.21
CA GLN A 39 -25.06 35.05 57.94
C GLN A 39 -24.71 36.30 57.16
N LEU A 40 -23.43 36.52 56.90
CA LEU A 40 -22.97 37.77 56.28
C LEU A 40 -23.56 37.84 54.87
N ASP A 41 -24.31 38.95 54.61
CA ASP A 41 -24.74 39.25 53.24
C ASP A 41 -23.52 39.71 52.42
N CYS A 42 -22.84 38.76 51.81
CA CYS A 42 -21.67 39.00 50.98
C CYS A 42 -22.05 39.68 49.66
N ALA A 43 -23.18 39.31 49.07
CA ALA A 43 -23.68 39.83 47.80
C ALA A 43 -24.01 41.35 47.86
N GLY A 44 -24.49 41.83 49.01
CA GLY A 44 -24.77 43.23 49.16
C GLY A 44 -23.55 44.18 49.16
N CYS A 45 -22.32 43.65 49.29
CA CYS A 45 -21.06 44.36 49.18
C CYS A 45 -20.24 43.97 47.96
N HIS A 46 -20.43 42.78 47.44
CA HIS A 46 -19.72 42.20 46.26
C HIS A 46 -20.68 42.04 45.07
N GLU A 47 -21.36 43.11 44.66
CA GLU A 47 -22.36 43.14 43.58
C GLU A 47 -21.79 42.67 42.22
N ASP A 48 -20.47 42.87 42.01
CA ASP A 48 -19.76 42.47 40.78
C ASP A 48 -19.48 40.95 40.72
N ILE A 49 -19.55 40.24 41.84
CA ILE A 49 -19.29 38.79 41.91
C ILE A 49 -20.62 38.06 41.83
N LYS A 50 -20.97 37.61 40.61
CA LYS A 50 -22.12 36.72 40.36
C LYS A 50 -21.62 35.31 40.24
N PRO A 51 -21.76 34.43 41.26
CA PRO A 51 -21.42 33.03 41.12
C PRO A 51 -22.28 32.39 40.03
N THR A 52 -21.63 31.87 38.99
CA THR A 52 -22.29 31.13 37.91
C THR A 52 -22.01 29.62 38.01
N SER A 53 -21.40 29.22 39.14
CA SER A 53 -21.07 27.82 39.42
C SER A 53 -22.32 26.95 39.49
N THR A 54 -22.42 25.97 38.58
CA THR A 54 -23.47 24.97 38.61
C THR A 54 -23.13 23.81 39.56
N ALA A 55 -21.85 23.56 39.80
CA ALA A 55 -21.37 22.50 40.69
C ALA A 55 -21.52 22.85 42.17
N HIS A 56 -21.51 24.17 42.53
CA HIS A 56 -21.56 24.69 43.90
C HIS A 56 -22.76 25.62 44.09
N ALA A 57 -23.87 25.38 43.42
CA ALA A 57 -25.06 26.25 43.51
C ALA A 57 -25.60 26.39 44.94
N ASP A 58 -25.48 25.35 45.75
CA ASP A 58 -25.95 25.31 47.14
C ASP A 58 -24.85 25.61 48.19
N VAL A 59 -23.64 25.96 47.76
CA VAL A 59 -22.50 26.25 48.65
C VAL A 59 -22.45 27.73 48.95
N GLY A 60 -22.48 28.10 50.26
CA GLY A 60 -22.43 29.48 50.70
C GLY A 60 -21.04 30.11 50.54
N CYS A 61 -20.99 31.44 50.40
CA CYS A 61 -19.71 32.15 50.25
C CYS A 61 -18.72 31.84 51.38
N GLN A 62 -19.20 31.70 52.62
CA GLN A 62 -18.40 31.42 53.82
C GLN A 62 -17.87 29.98 53.89
N ASP A 63 -18.47 29.04 53.17
CA ASP A 63 -17.96 27.67 53.11
C ASP A 63 -16.59 27.59 52.40
N CYS A 64 -16.39 28.46 51.41
CA CYS A 64 -15.08 28.61 50.76
C CYS A 64 -14.22 29.73 51.43
N HIS A 65 -14.84 30.79 51.93
CA HIS A 65 -14.21 31.93 52.52
C HIS A 65 -14.35 31.93 54.06
N SER A 66 -14.06 30.81 54.70
CA SER A 66 -14.23 30.55 56.15
C SER A 66 -13.45 31.51 57.06
N ASN A 67 -12.39 32.13 56.54
CA ASN A 67 -11.61 33.12 57.26
C ASN A 67 -12.25 34.52 57.32
N ILE A 68 -13.36 34.74 56.62
CA ILE A 68 -14.07 36.01 56.61
C ILE A 68 -15.24 35.94 57.59
N THR A 69 -15.03 36.47 58.80
CA THR A 69 -16.01 36.41 59.88
C THR A 69 -16.67 37.81 60.17
N THR A 70 -16.24 38.85 59.51
CA THR A 70 -16.76 40.25 59.73
C THR A 70 -16.98 40.98 58.41
N ARG A 71 -17.92 41.92 58.39
CA ARG A 71 -18.20 42.78 57.22
C ARG A 71 -17.01 43.67 56.80
N ARG A 72 -16.08 43.96 57.70
CA ARG A 72 -14.84 44.70 57.41
C ARG A 72 -13.64 43.77 57.35
N HIS A 73 -13.25 43.37 56.15
CA HIS A 73 -12.05 42.55 55.90
C HIS A 73 -11.11 43.23 54.89
N ARG A 74 -9.81 42.88 54.97
CA ARG A 74 -8.79 43.45 54.06
C ARG A 74 -8.75 42.59 52.77
N LYS A 75 -8.64 43.24 51.58
CA LYS A 75 -8.45 42.57 50.27
C LYS A 75 -7.28 41.60 50.28
N THR A 76 -6.24 41.82 51.07
CA THR A 76 -5.04 40.98 51.16
C THR A 76 -5.23 39.69 51.95
N ALA A 77 -6.31 39.51 52.69
CA ALA A 77 -6.56 38.27 53.43
C ALA A 77 -6.94 37.06 52.57
N LEU A 78 -7.47 37.31 51.36
CA LEU A 78 -7.87 36.27 50.39
C LEU A 78 -6.71 35.76 49.53
N ALA A 79 -5.65 36.56 49.35
CA ALA A 79 -4.53 36.21 48.46
C ALA A 79 -3.53 35.16 49.03
N LYS A 80 -3.69 34.75 50.28
CA LYS A 80 -2.74 33.84 50.95
C LYS A 80 -3.19 32.41 51.10
N ASN A 81 -4.43 32.07 50.70
CA ASN A 81 -4.88 30.65 50.79
C ASN A 81 -4.74 29.99 49.40
N PRO A 82 -3.86 29.02 49.26
CA PRO A 82 -3.79 28.26 48.00
C PRO A 82 -5.16 27.64 47.73
N SER A 83 -5.64 27.77 46.49
CA SER A 83 -6.96 27.25 46.06
C SER A 83 -7.15 25.75 46.38
N GLY A 84 -6.08 24.97 46.40
CA GLY A 84 -6.11 23.58 46.78
C GLY A 84 -6.51 23.28 48.22
N GLN A 85 -6.08 24.10 49.20
CA GLN A 85 -6.43 23.94 50.63
C GLN A 85 -7.91 24.21 50.92
N ILE A 86 -8.56 25.04 50.13
CA ILE A 86 -9.99 25.30 50.27
C ILE A 86 -10.82 24.13 49.72
N CYS A 87 -10.46 23.68 48.53
CA CYS A 87 -11.18 22.60 47.85
C CYS A 87 -11.10 21.27 48.64
N SER A 88 -9.95 20.97 49.24
CA SER A 88 -9.67 19.72 49.96
C SER A 88 -10.53 19.57 51.24
N GLN A 89 -11.09 20.65 51.79
CA GLN A 89 -12.00 20.55 52.94
C GLN A 89 -13.24 19.68 52.62
N CYS A 90 -13.70 19.70 51.38
CA CYS A 90 -14.84 18.91 50.90
C CYS A 90 -14.42 17.81 49.91
N HIS A 91 -13.34 18.03 49.16
CA HIS A 91 -12.84 17.16 48.09
C HIS A 91 -11.53 16.46 48.48
N ALA A 92 -11.40 15.96 49.70
CA ALA A 92 -10.17 15.32 50.22
C ALA A 92 -9.68 14.13 49.38
N GLU A 93 -10.61 13.32 48.80
CA GLU A 93 -10.27 12.19 47.96
C GLU A 93 -9.67 12.67 46.61
N ALA A 94 -10.24 13.71 46.00
CA ALA A 94 -9.67 14.27 44.77
C ALA A 94 -8.29 14.87 45.01
N GLU A 95 -8.06 15.53 46.15
CA GLU A 95 -6.73 16.06 46.50
C GLU A 95 -5.73 14.92 46.68
N LYS A 96 -6.11 13.83 47.36
CA LYS A 96 -5.25 12.64 47.51
C LYS A 96 -4.84 12.08 46.15
N LEU A 97 -5.76 11.96 45.22
CA LEU A 97 -5.48 11.48 43.86
C LEU A 97 -4.57 12.45 43.11
N VAL A 98 -4.81 13.76 43.16
CA VAL A 98 -3.93 14.76 42.53
C VAL A 98 -2.54 14.77 43.15
N SER A 99 -2.40 14.47 44.46
CA SER A 99 -1.09 14.36 45.10
C SER A 99 -0.21 13.21 44.55
N GLN A 100 -0.83 12.24 43.91
CA GLN A 100 -0.17 11.11 43.23
C GLN A 100 0.04 11.36 41.72
N SER A 101 -0.61 12.40 41.19
CA SER A 101 -0.55 12.78 39.77
C SER A 101 0.78 13.44 39.39
N VAL A 102 1.13 13.35 38.11
CA VAL A 102 2.23 14.13 37.51
C VAL A 102 1.99 15.64 37.61
N HIS A 103 0.74 16.06 37.77
CA HIS A 103 0.34 17.49 37.92
C HIS A 103 0.51 18.04 39.31
N LYS A 104 0.81 17.24 40.33
CA LYS A 104 0.84 17.62 41.76
C LYS A 104 1.71 18.83 42.15
N MET A 105 2.78 19.07 41.41
CA MET A 105 3.78 20.07 41.74
C MET A 105 3.54 21.42 41.04
N THR A 106 2.75 21.44 39.99
CA THR A 106 2.74 22.55 39.02
C THR A 106 1.37 23.23 38.89
N TRP A 107 0.29 22.49 39.16
CA TRP A 107 -1.08 22.91 38.80
C TRP A 107 -2.03 22.82 39.98
N GLY A 108 -2.94 23.83 40.06
CA GLY A 108 -4.03 23.87 41.05
C GLY A 108 -5.36 23.37 40.45
N CYS A 109 -6.35 23.11 41.29
CA CYS A 109 -7.66 22.64 40.86
C CYS A 109 -8.28 23.53 39.78
N LEU A 110 -8.07 24.83 39.85
CA LEU A 110 -8.69 25.83 38.96
C LEU A 110 -8.06 25.88 37.57
N ASP A 111 -6.85 25.35 37.40
CA ASP A 111 -6.21 25.27 36.07
C ASP A 111 -7.01 24.35 35.13
N CYS A 112 -7.66 23.32 35.69
CA CYS A 112 -8.53 22.41 34.93
C CYS A 112 -10.00 22.77 35.07
N HIS A 113 -10.47 23.19 36.29
CA HIS A 113 -11.88 23.40 36.57
C HIS A 113 -12.38 24.82 36.26
N GLY A 114 -11.49 25.75 35.93
CA GLY A 114 -11.85 27.12 35.55
C GLY A 114 -11.96 28.09 36.73
N GLY A 115 -12.66 29.18 36.53
CA GLY A 115 -12.73 30.26 37.50
C GLY A 115 -13.41 29.88 38.82
N GLN A 116 -12.91 30.40 39.94
CA GLN A 116 -13.35 30.08 41.30
C GLN A 116 -14.87 30.21 41.52
N HIS A 117 -15.51 31.17 40.87
CA HIS A 117 -16.95 31.41 40.98
C HIS A 117 -17.76 30.88 39.80
N ASP A 118 -17.11 30.17 38.88
CA ASP A 118 -17.72 29.59 37.69
C ASP A 118 -17.37 28.11 37.51
N ILE A 119 -17.22 27.36 38.59
CA ILE A 119 -16.95 25.94 38.54
C ILE A 119 -18.24 25.22 38.12
N ARG A 120 -18.15 24.46 37.00
CA ARG A 120 -19.28 23.76 36.38
C ARG A 120 -19.11 22.26 36.49
N MET A 121 -20.22 21.52 36.55
CA MET A 121 -20.20 20.08 36.45
C MET A 121 -19.62 19.66 35.10
N ASN A 122 -18.93 18.50 35.02
CA ASN A 122 -18.41 17.98 33.76
C ASN A 122 -19.50 17.65 32.75
N SER A 123 -20.74 17.44 33.19
CA SER A 123 -21.90 17.24 32.32
C SER A 123 -22.40 18.56 31.67
N ASP A 124 -22.00 19.72 32.19
CA ASP A 124 -22.26 21.00 31.55
C ASP A 124 -21.33 21.17 30.34
N LEU A 125 -21.91 21.32 29.16
CA LEU A 125 -21.17 21.49 27.90
C LEU A 125 -20.23 22.68 27.87
N THR A 126 -20.42 23.63 28.77
CA THR A 126 -19.55 24.83 28.90
C THR A 126 -18.46 24.65 29.96
N SER A 127 -18.45 23.53 30.70
CA SER A 127 -17.40 23.21 31.67
C SER A 127 -16.05 23.00 30.98
N PRO A 128 -14.94 23.55 31.48
CA PRO A 128 -13.61 23.24 30.96
C PRO A 128 -13.25 21.72 31.03
N THR A 129 -13.83 21.02 32.02
CA THR A 129 -13.62 19.58 32.21
C THR A 129 -14.61 18.70 31.43
N SER A 130 -15.61 19.31 30.79
CA SER A 130 -16.50 18.56 29.88
C SER A 130 -15.68 17.82 28.81
N PRO A 131 -16.03 16.57 28.46
CA PRO A 131 -15.35 15.82 27.39
C PRO A 131 -15.09 16.65 26.14
N PHE A 132 -16.07 17.48 25.73
CA PHE A 132 -15.96 18.35 24.55
C PHE A 132 -14.90 19.47 24.67
N ASN A 133 -14.56 19.87 25.87
CA ASN A 133 -13.63 20.98 26.13
C ASN A 133 -12.25 20.49 26.61
N GLN A 134 -12.08 19.22 26.96
CA GLN A 134 -10.80 18.69 27.43
C GLN A 134 -9.66 18.90 26.44
N VAL A 135 -9.94 18.81 25.13
CA VAL A 135 -8.95 19.10 24.08
C VAL A 135 -8.36 20.50 24.23
N LYS A 136 -9.19 21.48 24.57
CA LYS A 136 -8.73 22.86 24.83
C LYS A 136 -8.05 22.99 26.19
N THR A 137 -8.58 22.34 27.21
CA THR A 137 -8.08 22.43 28.58
C THR A 137 -6.73 21.74 28.71
N CYS A 138 -6.62 20.47 28.27
CA CYS A 138 -5.35 19.73 28.28
C CYS A 138 -4.39 20.29 27.23
N GLY A 139 -4.89 20.58 26.02
CA GLY A 139 -4.12 21.08 24.88
C GLY A 139 -3.47 22.43 25.16
N GLY A 140 -4.04 23.27 26.06
CA GLY A 140 -3.43 24.52 26.47
C GLY A 140 -2.01 24.41 27.02
N CYS A 141 -1.63 23.17 27.48
CA CYS A 141 -0.29 22.86 27.96
C CYS A 141 0.40 21.80 27.10
N HIS A 142 -0.36 20.86 26.57
CA HIS A 142 0.15 19.71 25.75
C HIS A 142 0.13 19.95 24.24
N GLU A 143 -0.14 21.17 23.77
CA GLU A 143 -0.20 21.50 22.34
C GLU A 143 1.19 21.48 21.67
N THR A 144 2.23 21.73 22.48
CA THR A 144 3.63 21.74 21.99
C THR A 144 4.25 20.35 21.87
N ASP A 145 3.61 19.32 22.41
CA ASP A 145 4.12 17.96 22.43
C ASP A 145 3.74 17.22 21.13
N ALA A 146 4.61 17.26 20.14
CA ALA A 146 4.65 16.37 18.97
C ALA A 146 3.30 16.08 18.27
N GLY A 147 2.36 17.03 18.27
CA GLY A 147 1.09 16.87 17.57
C GLY A 147 0.07 15.96 18.27
N LEU A 148 0.20 15.69 19.56
CA LEU A 148 -0.70 14.82 20.33
C LEU A 148 -2.16 15.25 20.23
N VAL A 149 -2.42 16.55 20.44
CA VAL A 149 -3.77 17.13 20.37
C VAL A 149 -4.31 17.08 18.95
N ALA A 150 -3.49 17.43 17.96
CA ALA A 150 -3.86 17.36 16.54
C ALA A 150 -4.17 15.91 16.14
N GLY A 151 -3.32 14.96 16.54
CA GLY A 151 -3.54 13.53 16.30
C GLY A 151 -4.86 13.03 16.90
N TYR A 152 -5.15 13.39 18.15
CA TYR A 152 -6.42 13.04 18.77
C TYR A 152 -7.63 13.66 18.03
N MET A 153 -7.55 14.93 17.62
CA MET A 153 -8.64 15.59 16.89
C MET A 153 -8.94 14.95 15.53
N GLU A 154 -7.93 14.36 14.91
CA GLU A 154 -8.04 13.62 13.64
C GLU A 154 -8.47 12.16 13.86
N SER A 155 -8.33 11.63 15.06
CA SER A 155 -8.70 10.26 15.41
C SER A 155 -10.20 9.98 15.28
N VAL A 156 -10.60 8.70 15.22
CA VAL A 156 -12.02 8.31 15.27
C VAL A 156 -12.71 8.80 16.53
N HIS A 157 -12.00 8.78 17.68
CA HIS A 157 -12.53 9.27 18.95
C HIS A 157 -12.71 10.78 18.93
N GLY A 158 -11.71 11.54 18.52
CA GLY A 158 -11.78 13.01 18.43
C GLY A 158 -12.83 13.47 17.43
N ARG A 159 -12.91 12.85 16.25
CA ARG A 159 -13.97 13.15 15.27
C ARG A 159 -15.36 12.78 15.78
N GLY A 160 -15.48 11.61 16.41
CA GLY A 160 -16.73 11.17 17.02
C GLY A 160 -17.24 12.14 18.07
N LEU A 161 -16.37 12.53 19.00
CA LEU A 161 -16.72 13.50 20.05
C LEU A 161 -16.96 14.90 19.51
N LEU A 162 -15.98 15.50 18.81
CA LEU A 162 -15.97 16.94 18.51
C LEU A 162 -16.78 17.30 17.26
N LYS A 163 -16.83 16.43 16.25
CA LYS A 163 -17.56 16.69 14.99
C LYS A 163 -18.95 16.09 14.97
N SER A 164 -19.09 14.86 15.52
CA SER A 164 -20.38 14.15 15.50
C SER A 164 -21.19 14.29 16.80
N GLY A 165 -20.62 14.87 17.85
CA GLY A 165 -21.30 15.06 19.13
C GLY A 165 -21.56 13.77 19.92
N LEU A 166 -20.81 12.70 19.65
CA LEU A 166 -20.96 11.40 20.32
C LEU A 166 -20.34 11.44 21.72
N VAL A 167 -21.14 11.66 22.75
CA VAL A 167 -20.72 11.75 24.16
C VAL A 167 -20.01 10.48 24.65
N GLY A 168 -20.31 9.34 24.08
CA GLY A 168 -19.67 8.06 24.40
C GLY A 168 -18.32 7.84 23.71
N SER A 169 -17.85 8.79 22.89
CA SER A 169 -16.54 8.72 22.28
C SER A 169 -15.47 9.13 23.30
N ALA A 170 -14.36 8.40 23.35
CA ALA A 170 -13.32 8.58 24.36
C ALA A 170 -12.70 9.99 24.29
N SER A 171 -12.60 10.66 25.44
CA SER A 171 -11.90 11.91 25.68
C SER A 171 -10.52 11.68 26.31
N CYS A 172 -9.75 12.72 26.54
CA CYS A 172 -8.41 12.61 27.17
C CYS A 172 -8.46 11.87 28.51
N SER A 173 -9.44 12.19 29.36
CA SER A 173 -9.55 11.59 30.70
C SER A 173 -10.00 10.12 30.70
N ASP A 174 -10.62 9.63 29.63
CA ASP A 174 -11.06 8.23 29.55
C ASP A 174 -9.87 7.29 29.39
N CYS A 175 -8.77 7.76 28.80
CA CYS A 175 -7.53 7.01 28.67
C CYS A 175 -6.54 7.31 29.79
N HIS A 176 -6.36 8.59 30.17
CA HIS A 176 -5.32 9.04 31.10
C HIS A 176 -5.79 9.15 32.56
N GLY A 177 -7.09 8.99 32.83
CA GLY A 177 -7.68 9.35 34.10
C GLY A 177 -7.83 10.86 34.27
N TYR A 178 -8.38 11.30 35.41
CA TYR A 178 -8.66 12.72 35.63
C TYR A 178 -7.90 13.33 36.81
N HIS A 179 -7.94 12.75 38.02
CA HIS A 179 -7.24 13.33 39.19
C HIS A 179 -5.89 12.65 39.44
N ALA A 180 -5.79 11.35 39.21
CA ALA A 180 -4.56 10.56 39.35
C ALA A 180 -3.93 10.31 37.97
N VAL A 181 -3.62 11.35 37.21
CA VAL A 181 -2.89 11.23 35.94
C VAL A 181 -1.45 10.85 36.25
N VAL A 182 -1.03 9.66 35.89
CA VAL A 182 0.34 9.14 36.09
C VAL A 182 1.14 9.15 34.79
N SER A 183 2.48 9.22 34.93
CA SER A 183 3.37 9.15 33.77
C SER A 183 3.16 7.88 32.98
N THR A 184 3.27 7.95 31.66
CA THR A 184 3.26 6.78 30.78
C THR A 184 4.40 5.80 31.08
N ASP A 185 5.47 6.26 31.72
CA ASP A 185 6.61 5.43 32.16
C ASP A 185 6.34 4.71 33.48
N SER A 186 5.25 5.03 34.18
CA SER A 186 4.86 4.37 35.43
C SER A 186 4.15 3.05 35.16
N GLU A 187 4.56 1.99 35.85
CA GLU A 187 3.86 0.69 35.77
C GLU A 187 2.38 0.78 36.17
N GLU A 188 1.99 1.80 36.98
CA GLU A 188 0.61 2.00 37.40
C GLU A 188 -0.26 2.73 36.35
N SER A 189 0.33 3.24 35.27
CA SER A 189 -0.40 3.98 34.25
C SER A 189 -1.34 3.08 33.43
N PRO A 190 -2.61 3.47 33.24
CA PRO A 190 -3.52 2.73 32.37
C PRO A 190 -3.10 2.77 30.90
N THR A 191 -2.24 3.72 30.52
CA THR A 191 -1.76 3.91 29.13
C THR A 191 -0.43 3.22 28.87
N THR A 192 0.13 2.47 29.84
CA THR A 192 1.31 1.63 29.58
C THR A 192 0.99 0.55 28.59
N PHE A 193 2.02 0.02 27.95
CA PHE A 193 1.93 -1.11 27.05
C PHE A 193 1.13 -2.27 27.66
N ALA A 194 1.46 -2.68 28.88
CA ALA A 194 0.82 -3.81 29.57
C ALA A 194 -0.66 -3.58 29.90
N HIS A 195 -1.06 -2.33 30.18
CA HIS A 195 -2.41 -2.01 30.65
C HIS A 195 -3.32 -1.45 29.55
N SER A 196 -2.77 -1.05 28.40
CA SER A 196 -3.57 -0.49 27.30
C SER A 196 -4.69 -1.41 26.81
N PRO A 197 -4.56 -2.77 26.79
CA PRO A 197 -5.68 -3.63 26.43
C PRO A 197 -6.87 -3.50 27.37
N GLN A 198 -6.64 -3.49 28.69
CA GLN A 198 -7.72 -3.29 29.66
C GLN A 198 -8.35 -1.90 29.52
N MET A 199 -7.54 -0.88 29.36
CA MET A 199 -8.04 0.49 29.20
C MET A 199 -8.94 0.60 27.97
N CYS A 200 -8.52 0.10 26.82
CA CYS A 200 -9.35 0.04 25.61
C CYS A 200 -10.60 -0.83 25.81
N GLY A 201 -10.43 -1.96 26.47
CA GLY A 201 -11.48 -2.93 26.79
C GLY A 201 -12.61 -2.39 27.63
N ASN A 202 -12.41 -1.31 28.41
CA ASN A 202 -13.50 -0.69 29.19
C ASN A 202 -14.69 -0.27 28.29
N CYS A 203 -14.42 0.08 27.02
CA CYS A 203 -15.44 0.39 26.03
C CYS A 203 -15.51 -0.69 24.92
N HIS A 204 -14.36 -1.25 24.53
CA HIS A 204 -14.22 -2.26 23.47
C HIS A 204 -14.14 -3.68 24.04
N GLN A 205 -15.00 -4.01 25.02
CA GLN A 205 -14.98 -5.27 25.76
C GLN A 205 -15.02 -6.50 24.86
N MET A 206 -15.87 -6.50 23.83
CA MET A 206 -16.03 -7.64 22.93
C MET A 206 -14.76 -7.88 22.10
N VAL A 207 -14.07 -6.81 21.69
CA VAL A 207 -12.80 -6.90 20.96
C VAL A 207 -11.70 -7.42 21.87
N LEU A 208 -11.61 -6.92 23.12
CA LEU A 208 -10.66 -7.41 24.11
C LEU A 208 -10.89 -8.90 24.40
N ASP A 209 -12.13 -9.32 24.59
CA ASP A 209 -12.49 -10.72 24.86
C ASP A 209 -12.07 -11.65 23.71
N THR A 210 -12.32 -11.25 22.47
CA THR A 210 -11.91 -12.01 21.28
C THR A 210 -10.38 -12.04 21.17
N TRP A 211 -9.74 -10.87 21.20
CA TRP A 211 -8.29 -10.76 21.02
C TRP A 211 -7.51 -11.54 22.11
N SER A 212 -7.94 -11.44 23.36
CA SER A 212 -7.25 -12.09 24.48
C SER A 212 -7.39 -13.61 24.51
N LYS A 213 -8.44 -14.18 23.89
CA LYS A 213 -8.74 -15.62 23.91
C LYS A 213 -8.42 -16.32 22.59
N ASP A 214 -8.56 -15.62 21.50
CA ASP A 214 -8.55 -16.17 20.14
C ASP A 214 -7.43 -15.59 19.26
N SER A 215 -6.51 -14.81 19.83
CA SER A 215 -5.31 -14.33 19.16
C SER A 215 -4.05 -14.78 19.88
N SER A 216 -3.04 -15.24 19.14
CA SER A 216 -1.71 -15.58 19.71
C SER A 216 -1.11 -14.43 20.50
N HIS A 217 -1.27 -13.20 20.01
CA HIS A 217 -0.77 -11.99 20.68
C HIS A 217 -1.50 -11.74 22.00
N GLY A 218 -2.81 -11.86 22.01
CA GLY A 218 -3.62 -11.66 23.20
C GLY A 218 -3.45 -12.76 24.25
N ILE A 219 -3.30 -14.01 23.82
CA ILE A 219 -3.01 -15.15 24.69
C ILE A 219 -1.63 -14.94 25.37
N ALA A 220 -0.62 -14.52 24.61
CA ALA A 220 0.71 -14.21 25.14
C ALA A 220 0.66 -13.06 26.16
N TRP A 221 -0.09 -12.00 25.85
CA TRP A 221 -0.30 -10.88 26.79
C TRP A 221 -1.01 -11.34 28.08
N GLN A 222 -2.06 -12.15 28.01
CA GLN A 222 -2.71 -12.73 29.20
C GLN A 222 -1.74 -13.58 30.04
N ALA A 223 -0.79 -14.25 29.39
CA ALA A 223 0.27 -15.00 30.07
C ALA A 223 1.36 -14.11 30.68
N GLY A 224 1.26 -12.77 30.55
CA GLY A 224 2.21 -11.80 31.10
C GLY A 224 3.37 -11.45 30.18
N SER A 225 3.32 -11.80 28.90
CA SER A 225 4.32 -11.36 27.92
C SER A 225 4.19 -9.87 27.67
N VAL A 226 5.34 -9.18 27.64
CA VAL A 226 5.46 -7.75 27.31
C VAL A 226 6.12 -7.52 25.94
N GLU A 227 6.40 -8.58 25.20
CA GLU A 227 7.10 -8.52 23.90
C GLU A 227 6.15 -8.54 22.70
N GLY A 228 4.91 -9.01 22.88
CA GLY A 228 3.91 -9.08 21.80
C GLY A 228 3.17 -7.76 21.58
N PRO A 229 2.57 -7.52 20.41
CA PRO A 229 1.81 -6.30 20.14
C PRO A 229 0.54 -6.22 20.98
N VAL A 230 0.17 -4.99 21.34
CA VAL A 230 -1.10 -4.67 22.03
C VAL A 230 -1.93 -3.71 21.16
N CYS A 231 -3.10 -3.29 21.65
CA CYS A 231 -4.01 -2.43 20.86
C CYS A 231 -3.31 -1.22 20.24
N THR A 232 -2.48 -0.51 21.02
CA THR A 232 -1.78 0.71 20.58
C THR A 232 -0.63 0.45 19.61
N THR A 233 -0.17 -0.78 19.47
CA THR A 233 0.89 -1.14 18.51
C THR A 233 0.36 -1.07 17.07
N CYS A 234 -0.88 -1.50 16.85
CA CYS A 234 -1.51 -1.51 15.52
C CYS A 234 -2.41 -0.28 15.29
N HIS A 235 -3.09 0.20 16.34
CA HIS A 235 -4.03 1.32 16.25
C HIS A 235 -3.45 2.67 16.62
N HIS A 236 -2.18 2.71 17.05
CA HIS A 236 -1.52 3.89 17.62
C HIS A 236 -2.19 4.39 18.91
N SER A 237 -1.77 5.56 19.44
CA SER A 237 -2.28 6.06 20.72
C SER A 237 -3.20 7.27 20.56
N HIS A 238 -2.71 8.37 20.01
CA HIS A 238 -3.49 9.60 19.87
C HIS A 238 -4.17 9.73 18.52
N ARG A 239 -3.52 9.33 17.44
CA ARG A 239 -4.12 9.26 16.11
C ARG A 239 -4.60 7.83 15.86
N ILE A 240 -5.76 7.48 16.42
CA ILE A 240 -6.43 6.21 16.16
C ILE A 240 -7.30 6.39 14.92
N ASP A 241 -6.81 5.88 13.78
CA ASP A 241 -7.53 5.97 12.52
C ASP A 241 -8.59 4.87 12.41
N ASP A 242 -9.57 5.09 11.53
CA ASP A 242 -10.58 4.09 11.22
C ASP A 242 -9.95 2.99 10.35
N PRO A 243 -9.87 1.73 10.83
CA PRO A 243 -9.24 0.64 10.10
C PRO A 243 -9.93 0.29 8.77
N ILE A 244 -11.17 0.76 8.56
CA ILE A 244 -11.92 0.57 7.31
C ILE A 244 -11.53 1.62 6.26
N GLN A 245 -10.89 2.73 6.66
CA GLN A 245 -10.46 3.74 5.71
C GLN A 245 -9.33 3.22 4.82
N ASN A 246 -9.40 3.60 3.55
CA ASN A 246 -8.50 3.13 2.51
C ASN A 246 -7.01 3.36 2.84
N GLU A 247 -6.69 4.51 3.42
CA GLU A 247 -5.31 4.86 3.77
C GLU A 247 -4.73 3.92 4.82
N GLN A 248 -5.46 3.70 5.92
CA GLN A 248 -5.03 2.79 6.99
C GLN A 248 -4.91 1.35 6.51
N ARG A 249 -5.85 0.90 5.68
CA ARG A 249 -5.83 -0.45 5.11
C ARG A 249 -4.57 -0.71 4.28
N LEU A 250 -4.11 0.28 3.49
CA LEU A 250 -2.91 0.14 2.66
C LEU A 250 -1.62 0.08 3.49
N HIS A 251 -1.59 0.71 4.67
CA HIS A 251 -0.43 0.70 5.57
C HIS A 251 -0.40 -0.47 6.54
N LEU A 252 -1.51 -1.19 6.71
CA LEU A 252 -1.59 -2.31 7.65
C LEU A 252 -0.52 -3.40 7.45
N PRO A 253 -0.14 -3.79 6.21
CA PRO A 253 0.95 -4.77 6.03
C PRO A 253 2.29 -4.30 6.60
N ASP A 254 2.59 -3.00 6.54
CA ASP A 254 3.83 -2.43 7.08
C ASP A 254 3.89 -2.58 8.60
N GLU A 255 2.75 -2.38 9.28
CA GLU A 255 2.64 -2.57 10.74
C GLU A 255 2.94 -4.03 11.14
N CYS A 256 2.39 -5.00 10.42
CA CYS A 256 2.70 -6.42 10.63
C CYS A 256 4.18 -6.72 10.32
N GLY A 257 4.70 -6.14 9.25
CA GLY A 257 6.07 -6.30 8.76
C GLY A 257 7.15 -5.85 9.74
N ASN A 258 6.84 -4.89 10.63
CA ASN A 258 7.77 -4.42 11.67
C ASN A 258 8.28 -5.57 12.57
N CYS A 259 7.49 -6.62 12.76
CA CYS A 259 7.84 -7.80 13.54
C CYS A 259 7.95 -9.07 12.68
N HIS A 260 7.11 -9.22 11.67
CA HIS A 260 7.00 -10.38 10.78
C HIS A 260 7.71 -10.13 9.43
N GLY A 261 8.98 -9.72 9.46
CA GLY A 261 9.73 -9.25 8.28
C GLY A 261 9.83 -10.28 7.14
N GLU A 262 10.04 -11.56 7.43
CA GLU A 262 10.12 -12.63 6.41
C GLU A 262 8.77 -12.85 5.73
N LEU A 263 7.69 -12.96 6.51
CA LEU A 263 6.33 -13.12 6.00
C LEU A 263 5.85 -11.87 5.23
N TYR A 264 6.23 -10.70 5.69
CA TYR A 264 5.99 -9.45 4.96
C TYR A 264 6.71 -9.44 3.62
N SER A 265 7.99 -9.87 3.58
CA SER A 265 8.76 -9.95 2.34
C SER A 265 8.12 -10.90 1.34
N SER A 266 7.73 -12.11 1.76
CA SER A 266 7.07 -13.07 0.87
C SER A 266 5.71 -12.58 0.38
N TYR A 267 4.88 -11.98 1.27
CA TYR A 267 3.62 -11.33 0.88
C TYR A 267 3.86 -10.24 -0.17
N ARG A 268 4.90 -9.40 -0.02
CA ARG A 268 5.26 -8.33 -0.96
C ARG A 268 5.59 -8.86 -2.36
N HIS A 269 6.03 -10.11 -2.50
CA HIS A 269 6.25 -10.75 -3.79
C HIS A 269 4.97 -11.20 -4.48
N THR A 270 3.85 -11.32 -3.76
CA THR A 270 2.57 -11.72 -4.33
C THR A 270 1.87 -10.59 -5.10
N PHE A 271 0.85 -10.95 -5.88
CA PHE A 271 -0.01 -9.94 -6.51
C PHE A 271 -0.71 -9.05 -5.46
N HIS A 272 -1.18 -9.63 -4.35
CA HIS A 272 -1.86 -8.89 -3.30
C HIS A 272 -0.95 -7.83 -2.69
N GLY A 273 0.27 -8.20 -2.31
CA GLY A 273 1.23 -7.28 -1.72
C GLY A 273 1.63 -6.15 -2.66
N LYS A 274 1.96 -6.47 -3.91
CA LYS A 274 2.30 -5.48 -4.94
C LYS A 274 1.15 -4.53 -5.26
N ALA A 275 -0.06 -5.08 -5.36
CA ALA A 275 -1.26 -4.30 -5.63
C ALA A 275 -1.60 -3.34 -4.48
N THR A 276 -1.47 -3.80 -3.23
CA THR A 276 -1.64 -2.97 -2.03
C THR A 276 -0.62 -1.84 -2.01
N ASN A 277 0.65 -2.14 -2.29
CA ASN A 277 1.72 -1.13 -2.35
C ASN A 277 1.49 -0.07 -3.44
N LEU A 278 0.85 -0.45 -4.54
CA LEU A 278 0.45 0.45 -5.63
C LEU A 278 -0.92 1.12 -5.40
N GLY A 279 -1.46 1.06 -4.17
CA GLY A 279 -2.67 1.78 -3.77
C GLY A 279 -4.00 1.10 -4.11
N MET A 280 -4.01 -0.20 -4.41
CA MET A 280 -5.24 -0.95 -4.67
C MET A 280 -5.93 -1.38 -3.38
N VAL A 281 -6.89 -0.59 -2.93
CA VAL A 281 -7.60 -0.79 -1.66
C VAL A 281 -8.48 -2.06 -1.60
N THR A 282 -8.78 -2.66 -2.74
CA THR A 282 -9.56 -3.91 -2.83
C THR A 282 -8.67 -5.15 -2.78
N SER A 283 -7.34 -4.99 -2.75
CA SER A 283 -6.40 -6.09 -2.59
C SER A 283 -6.43 -6.64 -1.16
N ALA A 284 -6.25 -7.96 -1.01
CA ALA A 284 -6.18 -8.57 0.30
C ALA A 284 -4.89 -8.16 1.03
N THR A 285 -5.02 -7.79 2.30
CA THR A 285 -3.93 -7.49 3.23
C THR A 285 -3.74 -8.65 4.21
N CYS A 286 -2.74 -8.56 5.09
CA CYS A 286 -2.54 -9.56 6.16
C CYS A 286 -3.82 -9.81 6.97
N ALA A 287 -4.55 -8.73 7.28
CA ALA A 287 -5.77 -8.78 8.08
C ALA A 287 -6.95 -9.50 7.43
N ASP A 288 -6.97 -9.62 6.11
CA ASP A 288 -8.06 -10.29 5.39
C ASP A 288 -7.94 -11.80 5.46
N CYS A 289 -6.71 -12.31 5.61
CA CYS A 289 -6.45 -13.74 5.76
C CYS A 289 -6.31 -14.13 7.24
N HIS A 290 -5.60 -13.31 8.04
CA HIS A 290 -5.22 -13.66 9.42
C HIS A 290 -6.17 -13.15 10.50
N THR A 291 -7.26 -12.43 10.16
CA THR A 291 -8.26 -11.91 11.12
C THR A 291 -7.61 -11.28 12.38
N PRO A 292 -7.29 -9.97 12.39
CA PRO A 292 -6.33 -9.33 13.32
C PRO A 292 -6.61 -9.54 14.80
N HIS A 293 -7.88 -9.62 15.20
CA HIS A 293 -8.29 -9.82 16.59
C HIS A 293 -8.47 -11.30 16.98
N SER A 294 -8.30 -12.23 16.01
CA SER A 294 -8.35 -13.68 16.24
C SER A 294 -7.30 -14.42 15.43
N SER A 295 -6.10 -13.81 15.29
CA SER A 295 -5.02 -14.43 14.54
C SER A 295 -4.33 -15.51 15.37
N LEU A 296 -4.48 -16.75 14.90
CA LEU A 296 -3.93 -17.97 15.47
C LEU A 296 -2.95 -18.63 14.50
N PRO A 297 -2.03 -19.51 14.97
CA PRO A 297 -1.16 -20.28 14.09
C PRO A 297 -1.96 -21.19 13.15
N GLU A 298 -1.33 -21.60 12.05
CA GLU A 298 -1.96 -22.45 11.02
C GLU A 298 -2.42 -23.81 11.56
N ASP A 299 -1.75 -24.35 12.57
CA ASP A 299 -2.07 -25.63 13.20
C ASP A 299 -3.23 -25.59 14.23
N ASP A 300 -3.70 -24.39 14.60
CA ASP A 300 -4.89 -24.25 15.46
C ASP A 300 -6.17 -24.37 14.61
N PRO A 301 -7.06 -25.34 14.91
CA PRO A 301 -8.30 -25.52 14.14
C PRO A 301 -9.25 -24.30 14.11
N ARG A 302 -9.06 -23.33 15.00
CA ARG A 302 -9.84 -22.07 15.02
C ARG A 302 -9.27 -21.00 14.10
N SER A 303 -8.04 -21.20 13.62
CA SER A 303 -7.35 -20.23 12.76
C SER A 303 -8.08 -20.08 11.43
N SER A 304 -8.23 -18.86 10.95
CA SER A 304 -8.77 -18.57 9.62
C SER A 304 -7.89 -19.11 8.48
N ILE A 305 -6.61 -19.37 8.78
CA ILE A 305 -5.64 -19.93 7.83
C ILE A 305 -5.38 -21.42 8.04
N HIS A 306 -6.09 -22.08 8.97
CA HIS A 306 -6.05 -23.54 9.10
C HIS A 306 -6.54 -24.19 7.79
N PRO A 307 -5.93 -25.29 7.31
CA PRO A 307 -6.29 -25.93 6.03
C PRO A 307 -7.79 -26.16 5.84
N ASP A 308 -8.50 -26.53 6.88
CA ASP A 308 -9.97 -26.75 6.84
C ASP A 308 -10.77 -25.44 6.67
N ASN A 309 -10.21 -24.29 7.03
CA ASN A 309 -10.86 -22.98 7.01
C ASN A 309 -10.43 -22.09 5.82
N LEU A 310 -9.31 -22.43 5.14
CA LEU A 310 -8.78 -21.65 4.02
C LEU A 310 -9.81 -21.40 2.92
N ARG A 311 -10.65 -22.40 2.64
CA ARG A 311 -11.74 -22.26 1.66
C ARG A 311 -12.68 -21.09 2.01
N GLU A 312 -13.08 -20.95 3.25
CA GLU A 312 -13.99 -19.88 3.68
C GLU A 312 -13.28 -18.52 3.57
N SER A 313 -12.05 -18.42 4.06
CA SER A 313 -11.23 -17.20 4.03
C SER A 313 -11.01 -16.68 2.60
N CYS A 314 -10.56 -17.55 1.69
CA CYS A 314 -10.29 -17.16 0.30
C CYS A 314 -11.58 -16.90 -0.50
N SER A 315 -12.64 -17.70 -0.27
CA SER A 315 -13.90 -17.60 -1.01
C SER A 315 -14.68 -16.32 -0.73
N ALA A 316 -14.35 -15.59 0.33
CA ALA A 316 -14.88 -14.23 0.57
C ALA A 316 -14.66 -13.31 -0.64
N CYS A 317 -13.53 -13.46 -1.34
CA CYS A 317 -13.20 -12.71 -2.55
C CYS A 317 -13.19 -13.60 -3.81
N HIS A 318 -12.71 -14.85 -3.73
CA HIS A 318 -12.57 -15.81 -4.82
C HIS A 318 -13.75 -16.78 -4.87
N GLN A 319 -14.93 -16.25 -5.16
CA GLN A 319 -16.16 -17.03 -5.17
C GLN A 319 -16.15 -18.13 -6.23
N GLY A 320 -16.42 -19.37 -5.80
CA GLY A 320 -16.51 -20.53 -6.71
C GLY A 320 -15.15 -21.09 -7.14
N ALA A 321 -14.05 -20.71 -6.50
CA ALA A 321 -12.74 -21.30 -6.74
C ALA A 321 -12.74 -22.81 -6.44
N PRO A 322 -12.06 -23.64 -7.27
CA PRO A 322 -11.92 -25.08 -7.05
C PRO A 322 -10.94 -25.41 -5.92
N ASP A 323 -10.92 -26.65 -5.47
CA ASP A 323 -10.11 -27.08 -4.33
C ASP A 323 -8.61 -26.79 -4.51
N ASN A 324 -8.04 -27.08 -5.65
CA ASN A 324 -6.63 -26.80 -5.92
C ASN A 324 -6.26 -25.31 -5.88
N PHE A 325 -7.23 -24.40 -5.93
CA PHE A 325 -6.99 -22.97 -5.79
C PHE A 325 -6.50 -22.61 -4.37
N PHE A 326 -6.99 -23.34 -3.38
CA PHE A 326 -6.64 -23.09 -1.97
C PHE A 326 -5.27 -23.66 -1.60
N ASP A 327 -4.62 -24.40 -2.53
CA ASP A 327 -3.22 -24.83 -2.42
C ASP A 327 -2.23 -23.78 -2.96
N ILE A 328 -2.70 -22.58 -3.33
CA ILE A 328 -1.82 -21.46 -3.69
C ILE A 328 -1.21 -20.92 -2.40
N ASP A 329 0.13 -20.95 -2.33
CA ASP A 329 0.84 -20.41 -1.19
C ASP A 329 1.03 -18.88 -1.34
N PRO A 330 0.40 -18.06 -0.47
CA PRO A 330 0.54 -16.61 -0.49
C PRO A 330 1.88 -16.12 0.13
N HIS A 331 2.66 -17.01 0.73
CA HIS A 331 3.97 -16.72 1.31
C HIS A 331 5.12 -17.43 0.60
N ASN A 332 4.86 -18.00 -0.60
CA ASN A 332 5.89 -18.70 -1.36
C ASN A 332 7.11 -17.82 -1.66
N ASP A 333 8.28 -18.27 -1.24
CA ASP A 333 9.57 -17.69 -1.62
C ASP A 333 10.19 -18.51 -2.77
N PRO A 334 10.19 -17.98 -4.01
CA PRO A 334 10.76 -18.69 -5.14
C PRO A 334 12.29 -18.89 -5.05
N THR A 335 12.95 -18.25 -4.09
CA THR A 335 14.41 -18.37 -3.89
C THR A 335 14.79 -19.43 -2.88
N ASP A 336 13.85 -19.95 -2.08
CA ASP A 336 14.08 -21.04 -1.14
C ASP A 336 13.66 -22.40 -1.73
N PRO A 337 14.61 -23.35 -1.94
CA PRO A 337 14.29 -24.69 -2.43
C PRO A 337 13.47 -25.54 -1.46
N ASN A 338 13.42 -25.17 -0.17
CA ASN A 338 12.70 -25.93 0.85
C ASN A 338 11.22 -25.54 0.92
N ASP A 339 10.86 -24.36 0.43
CA ASP A 339 9.49 -23.90 0.40
C ASP A 339 8.71 -24.63 -0.70
N ASN A 340 9.02 -24.38 -1.97
CA ASN A 340 8.48 -25.14 -3.10
C ASN A 340 9.54 -25.43 -4.16
N ALA A 341 10.03 -26.66 -4.20
CA ALA A 341 11.10 -27.06 -5.11
C ALA A 341 10.78 -26.81 -6.60
N TYR A 342 9.51 -26.96 -7.03
CA TYR A 342 9.14 -26.73 -8.43
C TYR A 342 9.22 -25.25 -8.78
N VAL A 343 8.70 -24.36 -7.93
CA VAL A 343 8.76 -22.91 -8.13
C VAL A 343 10.21 -22.43 -8.09
N TYR A 344 11.01 -22.96 -7.18
CA TYR A 344 12.45 -22.68 -7.11
C TYR A 344 13.19 -23.04 -8.41
N TYR A 345 12.98 -24.26 -8.97
CA TYR A 345 13.63 -24.63 -10.23
C TYR A 345 13.16 -23.79 -11.41
N VAL A 346 11.89 -23.38 -11.43
CA VAL A 346 11.39 -22.42 -12.43
C VAL A 346 12.12 -21.09 -12.31
N TYR A 347 12.25 -20.57 -11.11
CA TYR A 347 12.99 -19.33 -10.84
C TYR A 347 14.46 -19.43 -11.29
N VAL A 348 15.17 -20.48 -10.87
CA VAL A 348 16.58 -20.70 -11.28
C VAL A 348 16.72 -20.79 -12.81
N PHE A 349 15.77 -21.47 -13.48
CA PHE A 349 15.74 -21.52 -14.93
C PHE A 349 15.57 -20.13 -15.55
N MET A 350 14.61 -19.35 -15.07
CA MET A 350 14.33 -18.00 -15.61
C MET A 350 15.51 -17.05 -15.40
N ILE A 351 16.12 -17.05 -14.22
CA ILE A 351 17.31 -16.22 -13.95
C ILE A 351 18.49 -16.66 -14.81
N THR A 352 18.71 -17.97 -14.96
CA THR A 352 19.79 -18.51 -15.83
C THR A 352 19.56 -18.11 -17.30
N LEU A 353 18.33 -18.20 -17.78
CA LEU A 353 17.95 -17.78 -19.13
C LEU A 353 18.20 -16.28 -19.34
N LEU A 354 17.75 -15.47 -18.40
CA LEU A 354 17.92 -14.00 -18.43
C LEU A 354 19.43 -13.64 -18.49
N ILE A 355 20.22 -14.16 -17.56
CA ILE A 355 21.66 -13.90 -17.52
C ILE A 355 22.34 -14.41 -18.82
N GLY A 356 21.98 -15.61 -19.27
CA GLY A 356 22.56 -16.20 -20.49
C GLY A 356 22.29 -15.37 -21.75
N VAL A 357 21.05 -14.93 -21.94
CA VAL A 357 20.65 -14.10 -23.08
C VAL A 357 21.35 -12.74 -23.04
N PHE A 358 21.32 -12.05 -21.88
CA PHE A 358 21.97 -10.74 -21.75
C PHE A 358 23.50 -10.82 -21.89
N ALA A 359 24.13 -11.85 -21.35
CA ALA A 359 25.57 -12.05 -21.50
C ALA A 359 25.95 -12.29 -22.97
N PHE A 360 25.22 -13.19 -23.64
CA PHE A 360 25.52 -13.53 -25.04
C PHE A 360 25.34 -12.31 -25.96
N PHE A 361 24.16 -11.68 -25.96
CA PHE A 361 23.90 -10.52 -26.82
C PHE A 361 24.68 -9.29 -26.38
N GLY A 362 24.88 -9.09 -25.08
CA GLY A 362 25.71 -8.00 -24.58
C GLY A 362 27.14 -8.05 -25.10
N ILE A 363 27.80 -9.21 -25.04
CA ILE A 363 29.15 -9.40 -25.59
C ILE A 363 29.12 -9.24 -27.12
N HIS A 364 28.15 -9.85 -27.79
CA HIS A 364 28.02 -9.76 -29.25
C HIS A 364 27.88 -8.30 -29.72
N ASP A 365 26.99 -7.53 -29.10
CA ASP A 365 26.69 -6.16 -29.52
C ASP A 365 27.79 -5.17 -29.12
N LEU A 366 28.49 -5.41 -28.01
CA LEU A 366 29.70 -4.65 -27.66
C LEU A 366 30.82 -4.87 -28.69
N LEU A 367 31.01 -6.11 -29.14
CA LEU A 367 31.99 -6.39 -30.21
C LEU A 367 31.59 -5.73 -31.54
N TRP A 368 30.28 -5.72 -31.85
CA TRP A 368 29.79 -5.01 -33.03
C TRP A 368 29.95 -3.50 -32.89
N LEU A 369 29.55 -2.93 -31.78
CA LEU A 369 29.67 -1.49 -31.53
C LEU A 369 31.11 -0.98 -31.65
N GLN A 370 32.08 -1.71 -31.05
CA GLN A 370 33.50 -1.31 -31.17
C GLN A 370 33.95 -1.37 -32.65
N ARG A 371 33.53 -2.38 -33.44
CA ARG A 371 33.88 -2.50 -34.86
C ARG A 371 33.25 -1.39 -35.69
N SER A 372 31.99 -1.06 -35.46
CA SER A 372 31.29 0.04 -36.13
C SER A 372 31.89 1.40 -35.76
N PHE A 373 32.23 1.59 -34.49
CA PHE A 373 32.87 2.83 -34.04
C PHE A 373 34.23 3.06 -34.72
N VAL A 374 35.05 2.02 -34.84
CA VAL A 374 36.31 2.08 -35.59
C VAL A 374 36.08 2.37 -37.09
N GLY A 375 35.06 1.76 -37.68
CA GLY A 375 34.63 2.02 -39.06
C GLY A 375 34.21 3.48 -39.27
N MET A 376 33.46 4.05 -38.30
CA MET A 376 33.08 5.46 -38.33
C MET A 376 34.32 6.40 -38.28
N ILE A 377 35.28 6.14 -37.40
CA ILE A 377 36.52 6.92 -37.32
C ILE A 377 37.31 6.84 -38.64
N ARG A 378 37.29 5.70 -39.32
CA ARG A 378 37.95 5.49 -40.61
C ARG A 378 37.17 6.03 -41.81
N GLY A 379 35.96 6.60 -41.59
CA GLY A 379 35.11 7.15 -42.65
C GLY A 379 34.48 6.06 -43.55
N GLU A 380 34.32 4.84 -43.04
CA GLU A 380 33.68 3.73 -43.76
C GLU A 380 32.18 3.93 -43.89
N PHE A 381 31.55 4.74 -43.01
CA PHE A 381 30.11 5.02 -42.99
C PHE A 381 29.79 6.42 -43.52
N ARG A 382 28.78 6.52 -44.39
CA ARG A 382 28.37 7.78 -45.03
C ARG A 382 26.94 8.16 -44.64
N GLY A 383 26.82 9.26 -43.89
CA GLY A 383 25.55 9.94 -43.63
C GLY A 383 24.67 9.28 -42.59
N LEU A 384 23.46 9.85 -42.36
CA LEU A 384 22.44 9.33 -41.46
C LEU A 384 21.49 8.38 -42.23
N ALA A 385 21.14 7.25 -41.65
CA ALA A 385 20.28 6.24 -42.27
C ALA A 385 18.88 6.75 -42.64
N ILE A 386 18.42 7.83 -42.00
CA ILE A 386 17.09 8.44 -42.22
C ILE A 386 17.03 9.33 -43.48
N THR A 387 18.17 9.58 -44.16
CA THR A 387 18.17 10.42 -45.37
C THR A 387 17.48 9.71 -46.53
N ARG A 388 16.54 10.42 -47.15
CA ARG A 388 15.89 9.93 -48.37
C ARG A 388 16.87 10.04 -49.54
N GLU A 389 17.22 8.89 -50.10
CA GLU A 389 18.05 8.84 -51.30
C GLU A 389 17.20 9.04 -52.58
N GLU A 390 17.80 9.67 -53.59
CA GLU A 390 17.19 9.71 -54.91
C GLU A 390 17.52 8.46 -55.70
N GLY A 391 16.56 7.89 -56.42
CA GLY A 391 16.75 6.70 -57.23
C GLY A 391 15.67 5.63 -57.03
N PRO A 392 15.85 4.46 -57.67
CA PRO A 392 14.93 3.35 -57.54
C PRO A 392 15.05 2.70 -56.17
N TYR A 393 13.93 2.27 -55.63
CA TYR A 393 13.83 1.51 -54.39
C TYR A 393 13.38 0.07 -54.65
N VAL A 394 13.75 -0.86 -53.77
CA VAL A 394 13.28 -2.24 -53.76
C VAL A 394 12.23 -2.40 -52.67
N ARG A 395 11.07 -2.96 -53.02
CA ARG A 395 10.03 -3.29 -52.05
C ARG A 395 10.46 -4.56 -51.30
N ARG A 396 10.87 -4.35 -50.06
CA ARG A 396 11.32 -5.43 -49.19
C ARG A 396 10.17 -6.06 -48.39
N PHE A 397 9.27 -5.22 -47.86
CA PHE A 397 8.12 -5.66 -47.06
C PHE A 397 6.80 -5.19 -47.67
N PRO A 398 5.80 -6.07 -47.85
CA PRO A 398 4.44 -5.67 -48.16
C PRO A 398 3.77 -5.00 -46.95
N GLY A 399 2.77 -4.15 -47.18
CA GLY A 399 2.09 -3.35 -46.16
C GLY A 399 1.51 -4.15 -44.98
N ILE A 400 1.13 -5.43 -45.23
CA ILE A 400 0.64 -6.33 -44.17
C ILE A 400 1.67 -6.57 -43.07
N TYR A 401 2.96 -6.70 -43.40
CA TYR A 401 4.01 -6.90 -42.40
C TYR A 401 4.35 -5.62 -41.63
N ILE A 402 4.23 -4.45 -42.31
CA ILE A 402 4.36 -3.15 -41.68
C ILE A 402 3.23 -2.95 -40.65
N PHE A 403 1.99 -3.28 -41.05
CA PHE A 403 0.83 -3.22 -40.15
C PHE A 403 1.00 -4.14 -38.93
N MET A 404 1.42 -5.40 -39.14
CA MET A 404 1.68 -6.31 -38.02
C MET A 404 2.77 -5.78 -37.10
N HIS A 405 3.88 -5.27 -37.64
CA HIS A 405 4.96 -4.71 -36.84
C HIS A 405 4.52 -3.47 -36.04
N ALA A 406 3.75 -2.57 -36.64
CA ALA A 406 3.18 -1.43 -35.91
C ALA A 406 2.24 -1.89 -34.79
N THR A 407 1.42 -2.91 -35.02
CA THR A 407 0.56 -3.50 -33.97
C THR A 407 1.38 -4.09 -32.82
N VAL A 408 2.44 -4.83 -33.13
CA VAL A 408 3.38 -5.35 -32.10
C VAL A 408 3.98 -4.23 -31.28
N ILE A 409 4.48 -3.16 -31.92
CA ILE A 409 5.07 -2.01 -31.22
C ILE A 409 4.06 -1.42 -30.23
N ILE A 410 2.84 -1.14 -30.68
CA ILE A 410 1.79 -0.52 -29.85
C ILE A 410 1.42 -1.44 -28.68
N THR A 411 1.11 -2.70 -28.95
CA THR A 411 0.68 -3.63 -27.90
C THR A 411 1.80 -3.93 -26.91
N PHE A 412 3.02 -4.14 -27.39
CA PHE A 412 4.18 -4.43 -26.55
C PHE A 412 4.53 -3.25 -25.64
N LEU A 413 4.62 -2.02 -26.18
CA LEU A 413 4.87 -0.84 -25.35
C LEU A 413 3.76 -0.62 -24.32
N THR A 414 2.50 -0.88 -24.68
CA THR A 414 1.38 -0.78 -23.74
C THR A 414 1.48 -1.83 -22.64
N LEU A 415 1.80 -3.08 -22.97
CA LEU A 415 2.00 -4.16 -22.00
C LEU A 415 3.17 -3.87 -21.07
N ALA A 416 4.29 -3.39 -21.59
CA ALA A 416 5.45 -2.99 -20.80
C ALA A 416 5.11 -1.82 -19.87
N PHE A 417 4.47 -0.77 -20.39
CA PHE A 417 4.10 0.42 -19.63
C PHE A 417 3.14 0.11 -18.47
N THR A 418 2.22 -0.83 -18.65
CA THR A 418 1.23 -1.22 -17.63
C THR A 418 1.69 -2.34 -16.71
N GLY A 419 2.67 -3.17 -17.13
CA GLY A 419 3.14 -4.32 -16.36
C GLY A 419 4.39 -4.06 -15.52
N LEU A 420 5.34 -3.25 -16.02
CA LEU A 420 6.58 -2.95 -15.30
C LEU A 420 6.38 -2.31 -13.93
N PRO A 421 5.39 -1.41 -13.71
CA PRO A 421 5.13 -0.88 -12.38
C PRO A 421 4.81 -1.97 -11.34
N LEU A 422 4.10 -3.03 -11.74
CA LEU A 422 3.80 -4.15 -10.84
C LEU A 422 5.04 -5.03 -10.58
N LYS A 423 5.98 -5.14 -11.53
CA LYS A 423 7.26 -5.83 -11.30
C LYS A 423 8.15 -5.06 -10.34
N PHE A 424 8.18 -3.74 -10.43
CA PHE A 424 9.04 -2.83 -9.68
C PHE A 424 8.23 -1.91 -8.77
N ASP A 425 7.27 -2.46 -8.06
CA ASP A 425 6.31 -1.71 -7.23
C ASP A 425 6.96 -0.89 -6.10
N ASN A 426 8.19 -1.21 -5.70
CA ASN A 426 9.00 -0.44 -4.75
C ASN A 426 9.70 0.79 -5.38
N ALA A 427 9.79 0.84 -6.71
CA ALA A 427 10.46 1.96 -7.36
C ALA A 427 9.58 3.23 -7.35
N PRO A 428 10.13 4.42 -7.03
CA PRO A 428 9.34 5.66 -6.93
C PRO A 428 8.58 6.02 -8.21
N TRP A 429 9.10 5.63 -9.38
CA TRP A 429 8.45 5.87 -10.66
C TRP A 429 7.22 4.98 -10.89
N ALA A 430 7.14 3.80 -10.23
CA ALA A 430 6.05 2.85 -10.44
C ALA A 430 4.71 3.44 -9.98
N GLN A 431 4.66 4.00 -8.77
CA GLN A 431 3.46 4.68 -8.26
C GLN A 431 3.06 5.87 -9.15
N THR A 432 4.04 6.65 -9.63
CA THR A 432 3.77 7.78 -10.52
C THR A 432 3.14 7.30 -11.84
N MET A 433 3.67 6.24 -12.44
CA MET A 433 3.13 5.66 -13.68
C MET A 433 1.69 5.14 -13.48
N ILE A 434 1.44 4.41 -12.39
CA ILE A 434 0.10 3.91 -12.06
C ILE A 434 -0.89 5.08 -11.88
N ASN A 435 -0.50 6.14 -11.20
CA ASN A 435 -1.34 7.33 -11.02
C ASN A 435 -1.64 8.03 -12.35
N MET A 436 -0.67 8.12 -13.27
CA MET A 436 -0.89 8.68 -14.62
C MET A 436 -1.89 7.88 -15.46
N ILE A 437 -1.96 6.56 -15.25
CA ILE A 437 -2.89 5.66 -15.94
C ILE A 437 -4.31 5.77 -15.37
N GLY A 438 -4.47 6.29 -14.14
CA GLY A 438 -5.75 6.35 -13.42
C GLY A 438 -5.92 5.24 -12.38
N GLY A 439 -4.81 4.72 -11.85
CA GLY A 439 -4.77 3.67 -10.83
C GLY A 439 -4.51 2.27 -11.39
N LEU A 440 -4.24 1.32 -10.48
CA LEU A 440 -3.88 -0.05 -10.85
C LEU A 440 -5.02 -0.78 -11.57
N GLU A 441 -6.28 -0.53 -11.20
CA GLU A 441 -7.43 -1.13 -11.89
C GLU A 441 -7.49 -0.73 -13.37
N ALA A 442 -7.29 0.55 -13.69
CA ALA A 442 -7.23 1.03 -15.07
C ALA A 442 -6.05 0.39 -15.81
N ALA A 443 -4.87 0.31 -15.17
CA ALA A 443 -3.70 -0.36 -15.74
C ALA A 443 -3.97 -1.83 -16.07
N ARG A 444 -4.64 -2.57 -15.19
CA ARG A 444 -5.05 -3.98 -15.42
C ARG A 444 -5.97 -4.13 -16.63
N VAL A 445 -6.96 -3.26 -16.77
CA VAL A 445 -7.87 -3.28 -17.93
C VAL A 445 -7.10 -3.02 -19.22
N ILE A 446 -6.26 -1.98 -19.25
CA ILE A 446 -5.45 -1.61 -20.43
C ILE A 446 -4.48 -2.75 -20.77
N HIS A 447 -3.83 -3.36 -19.77
CA HIS A 447 -2.93 -4.51 -19.95
C HIS A 447 -3.64 -5.68 -20.63
N ARG A 448 -4.83 -6.05 -20.15
CA ARG A 448 -5.65 -7.12 -20.72
C ARG A 448 -6.11 -6.83 -22.14
N VAL A 449 -6.51 -5.59 -22.44
CA VAL A 449 -6.88 -5.17 -23.80
C VAL A 449 -5.67 -5.27 -24.74
N ALA A 450 -4.50 -4.82 -24.31
CA ALA A 450 -3.27 -4.95 -25.09
C ALA A 450 -2.86 -6.42 -25.29
N ALA A 451 -3.06 -7.28 -24.28
CA ALA A 451 -2.83 -8.72 -24.38
C ALA A 451 -3.76 -9.38 -25.43
N ILE A 452 -5.06 -9.02 -25.43
CA ILE A 452 -6.00 -9.48 -26.47
C ILE A 452 -5.53 -9.03 -27.87
N GLY A 453 -5.05 -7.78 -28.00
CA GLY A 453 -4.45 -7.28 -29.23
C GLY A 453 -3.22 -8.11 -29.66
N THR A 454 -2.36 -8.47 -28.70
CA THR A 454 -1.18 -9.33 -28.94
C THR A 454 -1.58 -10.72 -29.41
N PHE A 455 -2.51 -11.39 -28.75
CA PHE A 455 -3.04 -12.68 -29.21
C PHE A 455 -3.71 -12.56 -30.59
N GLY A 456 -4.45 -11.46 -30.82
CA GLY A 456 -5.12 -11.21 -32.09
C GLY A 456 -4.15 -11.11 -33.27
N TYR A 457 -3.08 -10.32 -33.14
CA TYR A 457 -2.09 -10.23 -34.22
C TYR A 457 -1.31 -11.53 -34.40
N MET A 458 -1.00 -12.26 -33.32
CA MET A 458 -0.31 -13.54 -33.43
C MET A 458 -1.17 -14.58 -34.15
N ALA A 459 -2.45 -14.69 -33.81
CA ALA A 459 -3.40 -15.57 -34.49
C ALA A 459 -3.52 -15.20 -35.97
N PHE A 460 -3.63 -13.89 -36.26
CA PHE A 460 -3.66 -13.39 -37.63
C PHE A 460 -2.40 -13.76 -38.41
N HIS A 461 -1.23 -13.61 -37.81
CA HIS A 461 0.06 -13.96 -38.40
C HIS A 461 0.16 -15.47 -38.69
N LEU A 462 -0.22 -16.32 -37.74
CA LEU A 462 -0.22 -17.76 -37.89
C LEU A 462 -1.18 -18.20 -39.03
N VAL A 463 -2.38 -17.63 -39.11
CA VAL A 463 -3.34 -17.86 -40.18
C VAL A 463 -2.77 -17.42 -41.53
N HIS A 464 -2.14 -16.23 -41.57
CA HIS A 464 -1.48 -15.71 -42.77
C HIS A 464 -0.36 -16.65 -43.26
N LEU A 465 0.49 -17.11 -42.35
CA LEU A 465 1.53 -18.10 -42.68
C LEU A 465 0.95 -19.45 -43.17
N PHE A 466 -0.08 -19.95 -42.49
CA PHE A 466 -0.77 -21.17 -42.91
C PHE A 466 -1.32 -21.06 -44.33
N ILE A 467 -2.01 -19.96 -44.65
CA ILE A 467 -2.53 -19.71 -46.00
C ILE A 467 -1.39 -19.71 -47.03
N ARG A 468 -0.28 -19.02 -46.76
CA ARG A 468 0.84 -18.91 -47.69
C ARG A 468 1.57 -20.25 -47.89
N ILE A 469 1.89 -20.94 -46.80
CA ILE A 469 2.68 -22.17 -46.84
C ILE A 469 1.84 -23.36 -47.36
N ILE A 470 0.63 -23.50 -46.84
CA ILE A 470 -0.20 -24.69 -47.11
C ILE A 470 -1.08 -24.48 -48.35
N LEU A 471 -1.86 -23.37 -48.41
CA LEU A 471 -2.83 -23.16 -49.48
C LEU A 471 -2.19 -22.61 -50.75
N LYS A 472 -1.20 -21.70 -50.63
CA LYS A 472 -0.48 -21.13 -51.78
C LYS A 472 0.82 -21.89 -52.11
N HIS A 473 1.15 -22.92 -51.37
CA HIS A 473 2.33 -23.77 -51.58
C HIS A 473 3.68 -23.03 -51.59
N GLU A 474 3.78 -21.89 -50.87
CA GLU A 474 5.02 -21.12 -50.77
C GLU A 474 5.97 -21.78 -49.74
N ARG A 475 6.39 -23.00 -50.03
CA ARG A 475 7.22 -23.84 -49.11
C ARG A 475 8.57 -23.20 -48.74
N GLY A 476 9.09 -22.29 -49.58
CA GLY A 476 10.31 -21.52 -49.31
C GLY A 476 10.24 -20.60 -48.08
N LEU A 477 9.03 -20.27 -47.61
CA LEU A 477 8.83 -19.53 -46.37
C LEU A 477 9.07 -20.37 -45.12
N PHE A 478 8.85 -21.72 -45.19
CA PHE A 478 9.14 -22.61 -44.07
C PHE A 478 10.62 -23.06 -44.09
N TRP A 479 11.17 -23.37 -45.25
CA TRP A 479 12.56 -23.79 -45.39
C TRP A 479 13.17 -23.23 -46.67
N GLY A 480 14.24 -22.46 -46.56
CA GLY A 480 14.92 -21.85 -47.70
C GLY A 480 15.45 -20.45 -47.38
N PRO A 481 16.03 -19.77 -48.38
CA PRO A 481 16.69 -18.46 -48.18
C PRO A 481 15.72 -17.36 -47.79
N ASP A 482 14.42 -17.52 -48.02
CA ASP A 482 13.37 -16.54 -47.67
C ASP A 482 12.71 -16.86 -46.32
N SER A 483 13.11 -17.95 -45.66
CA SER A 483 12.58 -18.42 -44.38
C SER A 483 13.13 -17.63 -43.19
N MET A 484 12.24 -17.36 -42.21
CA MET A 484 12.60 -16.87 -40.88
C MET A 484 12.99 -17.96 -39.90
N VAL A 485 12.86 -19.27 -40.29
CA VAL A 485 13.32 -20.37 -39.45
C VAL A 485 14.86 -20.44 -39.51
N PRO A 486 15.55 -20.48 -38.35
CA PRO A 486 17.01 -20.60 -38.29
C PRO A 486 17.53 -21.81 -39.06
N GLN A 487 18.64 -21.61 -39.79
CA GLN A 487 19.29 -22.62 -40.62
C GLN A 487 20.78 -22.70 -40.31
N TRP A 488 21.44 -23.75 -40.77
CA TRP A 488 22.89 -23.90 -40.54
C TRP A 488 23.74 -22.75 -41.10
N GLN A 489 23.24 -22.05 -42.14
CA GLN A 489 23.91 -20.88 -42.69
C GLN A 489 23.92 -19.71 -41.69
N ASP A 490 22.88 -19.56 -40.89
CA ASP A 490 22.80 -18.49 -39.86
C ASP A 490 23.87 -18.68 -38.79
N VAL A 491 24.13 -19.92 -38.39
CA VAL A 491 25.24 -20.24 -37.46
C VAL A 491 26.59 -19.88 -38.07
N LYS A 492 26.83 -20.18 -39.36
CA LYS A 492 28.06 -19.79 -40.06
C LYS A 492 28.19 -18.27 -40.17
N ASP A 493 27.09 -17.55 -40.46
CA ASP A 493 27.08 -16.10 -40.57
C ASP A 493 27.29 -15.45 -39.20
N MET A 494 26.76 -16.02 -38.12
CA MET A 494 27.02 -15.57 -36.74
C MET A 494 28.52 -15.66 -36.39
N PHE A 495 29.14 -16.84 -36.58
CA PHE A 495 30.58 -16.99 -36.34
C PHE A 495 31.42 -16.15 -37.30
N GLY A 496 30.98 -15.96 -38.55
CA GLY A 496 31.58 -15.07 -39.51
C GLY A 496 31.58 -13.60 -39.04
N ASN A 497 30.45 -13.13 -38.48
CA ASN A 497 30.34 -11.80 -37.91
C ASN A 497 31.22 -11.62 -36.68
N ILE A 498 31.27 -12.60 -35.76
CA ILE A 498 32.17 -12.54 -34.60
C ILE A 498 33.63 -12.40 -35.08
N ARG A 499 34.05 -13.20 -36.08
CA ARG A 499 35.40 -13.05 -36.68
C ARG A 499 35.64 -11.69 -37.32
N TYR A 500 34.64 -11.13 -38.01
CA TYR A 500 34.70 -9.78 -38.58
C TYR A 500 34.81 -8.72 -37.48
N PHE A 501 34.05 -8.80 -36.39
CA PHE A 501 34.14 -7.87 -35.26
C PHE A 501 35.52 -7.91 -34.58
N LEU A 502 36.15 -9.07 -34.57
CA LEU A 502 37.50 -9.27 -34.04
C LEU A 502 38.63 -8.99 -35.06
N TYR A 503 38.31 -8.46 -36.24
CA TYR A 503 39.28 -8.19 -37.35
C TYR A 503 39.93 -9.46 -37.90
N LEU A 504 39.34 -10.65 -37.71
CA LEU A 504 39.89 -11.96 -38.12
C LEU A 504 39.34 -12.48 -39.45
N GLY A 505 38.50 -11.71 -40.14
CA GLY A 505 37.88 -12.11 -41.40
C GLY A 505 37.05 -11.02 -42.06
N PRO A 506 36.58 -11.25 -43.31
CA PRO A 506 35.71 -10.30 -44.00
C PRO A 506 34.28 -10.33 -43.42
N HIS A 507 33.50 -9.27 -43.69
CA HIS A 507 32.07 -9.24 -43.35
C HIS A 507 31.31 -10.31 -44.11
N PRO A 508 30.49 -11.15 -43.48
CA PRO A 508 29.66 -12.14 -44.17
C PRO A 508 28.68 -11.45 -45.13
N GLN A 509 28.42 -12.11 -46.25
CA GLN A 509 27.43 -11.58 -47.22
C GLN A 509 26.02 -11.72 -46.68
N GLY A 510 25.28 -10.61 -46.62
CA GLY A 510 23.89 -10.60 -46.16
C GLY A 510 22.95 -11.32 -47.14
N ASP A 511 21.93 -11.95 -46.59
CA ASP A 511 20.81 -12.55 -47.33
C ASP A 511 19.52 -11.79 -46.95
N ARG A 512 18.35 -12.33 -47.36
CA ARG A 512 17.04 -11.71 -47.06
C ARG A 512 16.85 -11.44 -45.57
N TRP A 513 17.25 -12.41 -44.74
CA TRP A 513 17.19 -12.34 -43.30
C TRP A 513 18.56 -12.64 -42.70
N SER A 514 19.00 -11.83 -41.77
CA SER A 514 20.15 -12.09 -40.92
C SER A 514 19.81 -13.04 -39.77
N TYR A 515 20.82 -13.69 -39.19
CA TYR A 515 20.63 -14.58 -38.04
C TYR A 515 20.00 -13.88 -36.83
N TRP A 516 20.32 -12.62 -36.57
CA TRP A 516 19.75 -11.84 -35.46
C TRP A 516 18.29 -11.44 -35.76
N GLU A 517 17.92 -11.08 -37.01
CA GLU A 517 16.52 -10.85 -37.39
C GLU A 517 15.65 -12.12 -37.22
N LYS A 518 16.23 -13.30 -37.50
CA LYS A 518 15.55 -14.57 -37.27
C LYS A 518 15.43 -14.90 -35.79
N PHE A 519 16.43 -14.56 -34.99
CA PHE A 519 16.38 -14.72 -33.54
C PHE A 519 15.28 -13.83 -32.94
N ASP A 520 15.24 -12.54 -33.28
CA ASP A 520 14.19 -11.62 -32.85
C ASP A 520 12.79 -12.16 -33.18
N TYR A 521 12.62 -12.67 -34.41
CA TYR A 521 11.36 -13.24 -34.85
C TYR A 521 10.96 -14.48 -34.02
N LEU A 522 11.89 -15.38 -33.78
CA LEU A 522 11.65 -16.59 -32.99
C LEU A 522 11.37 -16.23 -31.51
N ALA A 523 12.07 -15.24 -30.97
CA ALA A 523 11.86 -14.75 -29.62
C ALA A 523 10.44 -14.19 -29.42
N VAL A 524 9.83 -13.55 -30.43
CA VAL A 524 8.43 -13.14 -30.37
C VAL A 524 7.48 -14.31 -30.21
N PHE A 525 7.71 -15.42 -30.95
CA PHE A 525 6.87 -16.64 -30.79
C PHE A 525 7.03 -17.25 -29.41
N TRP A 526 8.27 -17.39 -28.95
CA TRP A 526 8.57 -17.87 -27.60
C TRP A 526 7.90 -17.00 -26.55
N GLY A 527 8.14 -15.69 -26.59
CA GLY A 527 7.61 -14.73 -25.61
C GLY A 527 6.08 -14.74 -25.59
N VAL A 528 5.41 -14.64 -26.76
CA VAL A 528 3.94 -14.65 -26.80
C VAL A 528 3.36 -15.96 -26.26
N MET A 529 4.00 -17.10 -26.50
CA MET A 529 3.56 -18.38 -25.94
C MET A 529 3.74 -18.43 -24.42
N ILE A 530 4.92 -18.12 -23.93
CA ILE A 530 5.29 -18.27 -22.51
C ILE A 530 4.64 -17.17 -21.64
N ILE A 531 4.82 -15.88 -22.02
CA ILE A 531 4.21 -14.76 -21.30
C ILE A 531 2.68 -14.83 -21.44
N GLY A 532 2.18 -15.18 -22.62
CA GLY A 532 0.76 -15.27 -22.88
C GLY A 532 0.08 -16.36 -22.05
N LEU A 533 0.64 -17.58 -22.03
CA LEU A 533 0.06 -18.68 -21.25
C LEU A 533 0.13 -18.39 -19.75
N SER A 534 1.29 -17.98 -19.24
CA SER A 534 1.43 -17.60 -17.82
C SER A 534 0.52 -16.41 -17.45
N GLY A 535 0.38 -15.42 -18.34
CA GLY A 535 -0.56 -14.32 -18.15
C GLY A 535 -2.03 -14.73 -18.12
N LEU A 536 -2.44 -15.71 -18.95
CA LEU A 536 -3.78 -16.29 -18.90
C LEU A 536 -4.02 -17.05 -17.58
N MET A 537 -3.02 -17.78 -17.08
CA MET A 537 -3.11 -18.43 -15.77
C MET A 537 -3.31 -17.43 -14.64
N LEU A 538 -2.60 -16.29 -14.68
CA LEU A 538 -2.77 -15.19 -13.71
C LEU A 538 -4.07 -14.39 -13.91
N TRP A 539 -4.64 -14.41 -15.10
CA TRP A 539 -5.92 -13.74 -15.37
C TRP A 539 -7.12 -14.59 -14.93
N PHE A 540 -7.02 -15.90 -15.05
CA PHE A 540 -8.09 -16.86 -14.77
C PHE A 540 -7.60 -17.98 -13.83
N PRO A 541 -7.03 -17.64 -12.65
CA PRO A 541 -6.41 -18.66 -11.79
C PRO A 541 -7.41 -19.73 -11.35
N GLU A 542 -8.67 -19.36 -11.07
CA GLU A 542 -9.72 -20.28 -10.69
C GLU A 542 -10.03 -21.30 -11.81
N THR A 543 -9.92 -20.89 -13.08
CA THR A 543 -10.16 -21.77 -14.22
C THR A 543 -9.02 -22.77 -14.41
N PHE A 544 -7.78 -22.32 -14.29
CA PHE A 544 -6.62 -23.19 -14.48
C PHE A 544 -6.44 -24.16 -13.32
N THR A 545 -6.77 -23.76 -12.10
CA THR A 545 -6.69 -24.63 -10.92
C THR A 545 -7.79 -25.70 -10.86
N VAL A 546 -8.77 -25.69 -11.77
CA VAL A 546 -9.65 -26.86 -11.97
C VAL A 546 -8.83 -28.11 -12.34
N LEU A 547 -7.74 -27.94 -13.10
CA LEU A 547 -6.93 -29.05 -13.64
C LEU A 547 -5.51 -29.07 -13.06
N LEU A 548 -4.97 -27.94 -12.66
CA LEU A 548 -3.59 -27.77 -12.23
C LEU A 548 -3.53 -27.54 -10.70
N PRO A 549 -2.47 -28.02 -10.03
CA PRO A 549 -2.27 -27.72 -8.60
C PRO A 549 -1.95 -26.25 -8.38
N GLY A 550 -2.29 -25.70 -7.20
CA GLY A 550 -2.19 -24.27 -6.85
C GLY A 550 -0.80 -23.68 -7.06
N TRP A 551 0.28 -24.40 -6.70
CA TRP A 551 1.66 -23.93 -6.88
C TRP A 551 1.99 -23.52 -8.33
N THR A 552 1.24 -24.00 -9.33
CA THR A 552 1.45 -23.61 -10.75
C THR A 552 1.11 -22.14 -10.99
N ILE A 553 0.27 -21.53 -10.17
CA ILE A 553 -0.01 -20.08 -10.22
C ILE A 553 1.19 -19.30 -9.70
N ASN A 554 1.83 -19.76 -8.61
CA ASN A 554 3.09 -19.18 -8.13
C ASN A 554 4.18 -19.26 -9.20
N ALA A 555 4.35 -20.43 -9.84
CA ALA A 555 5.27 -20.61 -10.96
C ALA A 555 4.93 -19.69 -12.16
N ALA A 556 3.64 -19.55 -12.49
CA ALA A 556 3.20 -18.65 -13.56
C ALA A 556 3.53 -17.19 -13.25
N ALA A 557 3.46 -16.76 -12.00
CA ALA A 557 3.84 -15.40 -11.58
C ALA A 557 5.34 -15.15 -11.80
N VAL A 558 6.20 -16.10 -11.45
CA VAL A 558 7.65 -16.03 -11.71
C VAL A 558 7.91 -15.97 -13.22
N ILE A 559 7.37 -16.92 -13.99
CA ILE A 559 7.56 -16.98 -15.44
C ILE A 559 7.10 -15.69 -16.10
N HIS A 560 5.88 -15.23 -15.80
CA HIS A 560 5.30 -14.04 -16.43
C HIS A 560 6.14 -12.78 -16.18
N SER A 561 6.57 -12.59 -14.94
CA SER A 561 7.31 -11.40 -14.54
C SER A 561 8.75 -11.40 -15.09
N ASP A 562 9.44 -12.55 -15.06
CA ASP A 562 10.84 -12.63 -15.46
C ASP A 562 10.99 -12.72 -16.99
N GLU A 563 10.09 -13.41 -17.68
CA GLU A 563 10.05 -13.41 -19.14
C GLU A 563 9.65 -12.02 -19.69
N ALA A 564 8.74 -11.29 -19.01
CA ALA A 564 8.42 -9.91 -19.37
C ALA A 564 9.65 -9.00 -19.20
N LEU A 565 10.44 -9.18 -18.15
CA LEU A 565 11.70 -8.46 -17.95
C LEU A 565 12.72 -8.83 -19.03
N LEU A 566 12.86 -10.11 -19.36
CA LEU A 566 13.72 -10.60 -20.44
C LEU A 566 13.32 -9.97 -21.79
N ALA A 567 12.03 -10.04 -22.13
CA ALA A 567 11.51 -9.50 -23.40
C ALA A 567 11.68 -7.97 -23.49
N THR A 568 11.34 -7.23 -22.44
CA THR A 568 11.47 -5.76 -22.43
C THR A 568 12.93 -5.35 -22.48
N GLY A 569 13.78 -5.96 -21.68
CA GLY A 569 15.22 -5.70 -21.69
C GLY A 569 15.86 -6.05 -23.04
N PHE A 570 15.50 -7.20 -23.64
CA PHE A 570 16.00 -7.59 -24.95
C PHE A 570 15.61 -6.56 -26.04
N ILE A 571 14.35 -6.18 -26.10
CA ILE A 571 13.86 -5.22 -27.12
C ILE A 571 14.47 -3.84 -26.90
N PHE A 572 14.51 -3.31 -25.69
CA PHE A 572 14.99 -1.95 -25.45
C PHE A 572 16.52 -1.82 -25.50
N VAL A 573 17.27 -2.91 -25.35
CA VAL A 573 18.73 -2.90 -25.44
C VAL A 573 19.19 -3.42 -26.80
N PHE A 574 18.95 -4.68 -27.11
CA PHE A 574 19.54 -5.34 -28.27
C PHE A 574 18.82 -5.07 -29.58
N HIS A 575 17.48 -5.23 -29.60
CA HIS A 575 16.72 -4.89 -30.80
C HIS A 575 16.84 -3.39 -31.17
N PHE A 576 16.81 -2.49 -30.16
CA PHE A 576 17.03 -1.06 -30.41
C PHE A 576 18.46 -0.78 -30.88
N PHE A 577 19.46 -1.48 -30.39
CA PHE A 577 20.81 -1.37 -30.91
C PHE A 577 20.84 -1.73 -32.40
N HIS A 578 20.28 -2.89 -32.80
CA HIS A 578 20.30 -3.36 -34.17
C HIS A 578 19.53 -2.46 -35.13
N THR A 579 18.47 -1.79 -34.69
CA THR A 579 17.53 -1.04 -35.55
C THR A 579 17.73 0.47 -35.50
N HIS A 580 18.27 1.00 -34.40
CA HIS A 580 18.33 2.45 -34.14
C HIS A 580 19.70 2.97 -33.74
N LEU A 581 20.44 2.24 -32.89
CA LEU A 581 21.60 2.82 -32.18
C LEU A 581 22.93 2.49 -32.84
N ARG A 582 23.02 1.46 -33.67
CA ARG A 582 24.25 1.19 -34.39
C ARG A 582 24.53 2.29 -35.43
N PRO A 583 25.81 2.67 -35.66
CA PRO A 583 26.17 3.79 -36.56
C PRO A 583 25.57 3.70 -37.96
N GLU A 584 25.45 2.49 -38.52
CA GLU A 584 24.92 2.24 -39.88
C GLU A 584 23.41 2.47 -39.99
N SER A 585 22.67 2.36 -38.87
CA SER A 585 21.22 2.51 -38.81
C SER A 585 20.78 3.78 -38.10
N PHE A 586 21.73 4.54 -37.54
CA PHE A 586 21.42 5.73 -36.73
C PHE A 586 20.81 6.87 -37.55
N PRO A 587 19.79 7.56 -37.04
CA PRO A 587 19.08 7.34 -35.78
C PRO A 587 17.95 6.31 -35.86
N MET A 588 17.59 5.85 -37.07
CA MET A 588 16.53 4.85 -37.30
C MET A 588 16.61 4.32 -38.74
N ASP A 589 16.41 3.01 -38.94
CA ASP A 589 16.25 2.45 -40.26
C ASP A 589 14.79 2.60 -40.76
N PRO A 590 14.51 3.45 -41.76
CA PRO A 590 13.16 3.68 -42.25
C PRO A 590 12.55 2.48 -42.99
N VAL A 591 13.37 1.48 -43.36
CA VAL A 591 12.92 0.31 -44.13
C VAL A 591 11.85 -0.49 -43.36
N VAL A 592 11.98 -0.58 -42.03
CA VAL A 592 11.01 -1.32 -41.17
C VAL A 592 9.61 -0.72 -41.20
N PHE A 593 9.48 0.57 -41.51
CA PHE A 593 8.22 1.31 -41.56
C PHE A 593 7.74 1.61 -42.99
N THR A 594 8.67 1.79 -43.93
CA THR A 594 8.31 2.06 -45.34
C THR A 594 8.13 0.78 -46.16
N GLY A 595 8.77 -0.29 -45.76
CA GLY A 595 8.92 -1.51 -46.55
C GLY A 595 9.79 -1.35 -47.79
N ARG A 596 10.47 -0.21 -47.94
CA ARG A 596 11.23 0.17 -49.17
C ARG A 596 12.66 0.49 -48.81
N MET A 597 13.61 -0.11 -49.55
CA MET A 597 15.06 0.08 -49.36
C MET A 597 15.65 0.65 -50.64
N PRO A 598 16.54 1.66 -50.58
CA PRO A 598 17.29 2.14 -51.74
C PRO A 598 18.00 0.99 -52.45
N LEU A 599 17.97 0.95 -53.79
CA LEU A 599 18.54 -0.17 -54.56
C LEU A 599 20.06 -0.34 -54.29
N GLU A 600 20.80 0.74 -54.16
CA GLU A 600 22.27 0.66 -53.90
C GLU A 600 22.54 0.10 -52.51
N LYS A 601 21.79 0.56 -51.49
CA LYS A 601 21.87 0.00 -50.13
C LYS A 601 21.49 -1.47 -50.12
N PHE A 602 20.47 -1.87 -50.90
CA PHE A 602 20.06 -3.27 -51.03
C PHE A 602 21.14 -4.17 -51.62
N LYS A 603 21.86 -3.72 -52.67
CA LYS A 603 23.01 -4.44 -53.26
C LYS A 603 24.14 -4.63 -52.24
N GLU A 604 24.38 -3.64 -51.44
CA GLU A 604 25.49 -3.62 -50.46
C GLU A 604 25.15 -4.50 -49.24
N GLU A 605 23.97 -4.33 -48.65
CA GLU A 605 23.61 -5.03 -47.42
C GLU A 605 23.11 -6.46 -47.67
N ARG A 606 22.48 -6.73 -48.83
CA ARG A 606 21.81 -8.00 -49.14
C ARG A 606 22.32 -8.64 -50.46
N PRO A 607 23.61 -8.79 -50.65
CA PRO A 607 24.18 -9.19 -51.92
C PRO A 607 23.77 -10.61 -52.36
N ARG A 608 23.48 -11.55 -51.42
CA ARG A 608 22.97 -12.88 -51.77
C ARG A 608 21.54 -12.81 -52.31
N GLU A 609 20.65 -12.02 -51.67
CA GLU A 609 19.28 -11.81 -52.11
C GLU A 609 19.25 -11.10 -53.47
N TYR A 610 20.02 -10.02 -53.60
CA TYR A 610 20.14 -9.26 -54.85
C TYR A 610 20.52 -10.18 -56.03
N ARG A 611 21.58 -10.95 -55.92
CA ARG A 611 22.03 -11.90 -56.98
C ARG A 611 20.93 -12.88 -57.32
N ARG A 612 20.28 -13.47 -56.36
CA ARG A 612 19.19 -14.41 -56.51
C ARG A 612 17.98 -13.83 -57.24
N MET A 613 17.67 -12.54 -56.98
CA MET A 613 16.58 -11.82 -57.64
C MET A 613 16.94 -11.48 -59.11
N VAL A 614 18.18 -11.11 -59.38
CA VAL A 614 18.67 -10.89 -60.74
C VAL A 614 18.65 -12.21 -61.55
N GLU A 615 19.19 -13.30 -60.98
CA GLU A 615 19.20 -14.62 -61.65
C GLU A 615 17.80 -15.15 -61.98
N LYS A 616 16.82 -14.88 -61.09
CA LYS A 616 15.43 -15.26 -61.27
C LYS A 616 14.60 -14.28 -62.13
N GLY A 617 15.15 -13.12 -62.51
CA GLY A 617 14.42 -12.06 -63.23
C GLY A 617 13.30 -11.41 -62.42
N THR A 618 13.37 -11.49 -61.07
CA THR A 618 12.31 -10.93 -60.19
C THR A 618 12.61 -9.56 -59.66
N LEU A 619 13.79 -9.00 -59.89
CA LEU A 619 14.22 -7.72 -59.38
C LEU A 619 13.37 -6.57 -59.91
N GLU A 620 13.07 -6.54 -61.24
CA GLU A 620 12.30 -5.50 -61.87
C GLU A 620 10.89 -5.38 -61.30
N GLY A 621 10.24 -6.50 -61.00
CA GLY A 621 8.92 -6.55 -60.36
C GLY A 621 8.90 -6.06 -58.88
N ALA A 622 10.09 -6.00 -58.26
CA ALA A 622 10.25 -5.49 -56.90
C ALA A 622 10.63 -4.02 -56.85
N LEU A 623 11.01 -3.42 -57.97
CA LEU A 623 11.35 -1.98 -58.03
C LEU A 623 10.11 -1.12 -57.74
N CYS A 624 10.30 -0.07 -56.97
CA CYS A 624 9.25 0.86 -56.59
C CYS A 624 9.80 2.31 -56.41
N ALA A 625 8.88 3.27 -56.31
CA ALA A 625 9.24 4.66 -56.03
C ALA A 625 9.72 4.86 -54.61
N ALA A 626 10.56 5.87 -54.40
CA ALA A 626 10.96 6.33 -53.07
C ALA A 626 9.74 6.70 -52.20
N PRO A 627 9.82 6.57 -50.89
CA PRO A 627 8.79 7.08 -49.97
C PRO A 627 8.54 8.57 -50.17
N THR A 628 7.31 9.01 -50.02
CA THR A 628 6.99 10.46 -50.09
C THR A 628 7.55 11.18 -48.86
N LYS A 629 7.67 12.52 -48.94
CA LYS A 629 8.08 13.33 -47.79
C LYS A 629 7.10 13.23 -46.62
N GLU A 630 5.80 13.10 -46.91
CA GLU A 630 4.75 12.97 -45.92
C GLU A 630 4.81 11.59 -45.22
N GLU A 631 4.98 10.51 -46.01
CA GLU A 631 5.21 9.16 -45.45
C GLU A 631 6.42 9.17 -44.48
N MET A 632 7.54 9.76 -44.89
CA MET A 632 8.73 9.88 -44.06
C MET A 632 8.48 10.70 -42.80
N ALA A 633 7.74 11.81 -42.87
CA ALA A 633 7.43 12.63 -41.69
C ALA A 633 6.62 11.84 -40.65
N TRP A 634 5.59 11.11 -41.06
CA TRP A 634 4.79 10.27 -40.17
C TRP A 634 5.61 9.13 -39.54
N ILE A 635 6.45 8.48 -40.32
CA ILE A 635 7.32 7.41 -39.86
C ILE A 635 8.31 7.90 -38.82
N ILE A 636 8.89 9.09 -39.06
CA ILE A 636 9.79 9.74 -38.12
C ILE A 636 9.09 10.00 -36.79
N VAL A 637 7.89 10.61 -36.82
CA VAL A 637 7.12 10.89 -35.59
C VAL A 637 6.79 9.61 -34.85
N PHE A 638 6.22 8.61 -35.54
CA PHE A 638 5.86 7.34 -34.92
C PHE A 638 7.08 6.58 -34.36
N GLY A 639 8.13 6.43 -35.17
CA GLY A 639 9.33 5.69 -34.78
C GLY A 639 10.08 6.34 -33.62
N PHE A 640 10.24 7.68 -33.63
CA PHE A 640 10.89 8.37 -32.50
C PHE A 640 10.02 8.38 -31.26
N SER A 641 8.69 8.45 -31.38
CA SER A 641 7.81 8.33 -30.22
C SER A 641 7.96 6.94 -29.55
N ALA A 642 7.92 5.87 -30.35
CA ALA A 642 8.11 4.52 -29.86
C ALA A 642 9.50 4.31 -29.22
N LEU A 643 10.55 4.78 -29.89
CA LEU A 643 11.92 4.73 -29.39
C LEU A 643 12.08 5.48 -28.07
N SER A 644 11.52 6.70 -27.96
CA SER A 644 11.60 7.51 -26.75
C SER A 644 10.91 6.86 -25.57
N ILE A 645 9.72 6.28 -25.78
CA ILE A 645 9.00 5.52 -24.74
C ILE A 645 9.82 4.30 -24.32
N GLY A 646 10.34 3.51 -25.25
CA GLY A 646 11.15 2.33 -24.95
C GLY A 646 12.44 2.68 -24.20
N LEU A 647 13.14 3.75 -24.59
CA LEU A 647 14.35 4.20 -23.88
C LEU A 647 14.03 4.71 -22.47
N ALA A 648 12.91 5.43 -22.29
CA ALA A 648 12.48 5.86 -20.96
C ALA A 648 12.18 4.65 -20.04
N LEU A 649 11.51 3.62 -20.56
CA LEU A 649 11.26 2.38 -19.84
C LEU A 649 12.56 1.62 -19.55
N ALA A 650 13.51 1.56 -20.49
CA ALA A 650 14.82 0.96 -20.26
C ALA A 650 15.55 1.66 -19.10
N VAL A 651 15.58 3.00 -19.09
CA VAL A 651 16.19 3.77 -18.00
C VAL A 651 15.49 3.48 -16.67
N ALA A 652 14.17 3.40 -16.67
CA ALA A 652 13.39 3.08 -15.46
C ALA A 652 13.72 1.67 -14.92
N ILE A 653 13.84 0.67 -15.81
CA ILE A 653 14.25 -0.69 -15.45
C ILE A 653 15.66 -0.70 -14.85
N PHE A 654 16.64 -0.09 -15.53
CA PHE A 654 18.02 -0.04 -15.03
C PHE A 654 18.12 0.70 -13.69
N TRP A 655 17.39 1.79 -13.54
CA TRP A 655 17.32 2.50 -12.27
C TRP A 655 16.82 1.57 -11.16
N ALA A 656 15.68 0.89 -11.37
CA ALA A 656 15.12 -0.03 -10.37
C ALA A 656 16.08 -1.17 -10.02
N LEU A 657 16.74 -1.78 -11.02
CA LEU A 657 17.71 -2.87 -10.80
C LEU A 657 19.00 -2.44 -10.06
N LEU A 658 19.34 -1.15 -10.08
CA LEU A 658 20.53 -0.62 -9.40
C LEU A 658 20.23 -0.09 -8.00
N THR A 659 18.98 0.25 -7.69
CA THR A 659 18.60 0.91 -6.44
C THR A 659 17.77 0.04 -5.51
N HIS A 660 17.21 -1.04 -6.00
CA HIS A 660 16.37 -2.00 -5.29
C HIS A 660 16.78 -3.43 -5.65
#